data_81fe5f87b34cccb7956e08dbb6f7aabc
#
_entry.id   81fe5f87b34cccb7956e08dbb6f7aabc
#
_cell.length_a   1.000
_cell.length_b   1.000
_cell.length_c   1.000
_cell.angle_alpha   90.00
_cell.angle_beta   90.00
_cell.angle_gamma   90.00
#
_symmetry.space_group_name_H-M   'P 1'
#
loop_
_entity.id
_entity.type
_entity.pdbx_description
1 polymer ?
#
loop_
_entity_poly.entity_id
_entity_poly.type
_entity_poly.pdbx_seq_one_letter_code
_entity_poly.pdbx_strand_id
1 'polypeptide(L)'
;MHWPGAGGRGESVNLFLRRRKFGFIMPKSQFVDPKKAFEAGYITFDDIPVCQYHKTLAEEKKLYSKEDFMRIYRDMAIIREFETMLNEVKTKSAYNGVEYNNPGPAHLSIGQEASAVGEAYALDIDDLTFGSHRSHGEILAKGLSSIQKLDDGELYDIMREFLGGSVLKVVEGKLASRDNVKELAIDFLLYGALAEIFARTTGFNRGLGGSMHAFFIPFGIMPNNAIVGAAAPVALGAALYKRANRKKGIVVANFGDGATGRGPLLESFNFASMDQIRKLWNDGADEGMPILFNIFNNHYGMGGQTQGETMGFDMAARLGAGFNPDQMHAERVNGYDPLAVIDAVTRKKEILLSGKGPALLDVVTYRVSGHSPSDSSTYRSAEEIEAWKAADPIEAFRKKLISGRIAKKDDFDVMHEMITKRMTEIMKLAINDEISPRMDLVKNPDAIASLMFSNQQVKSFDPDREPEVLMPKEENPRVKQLKSKARFAFDEAGKPVPKIKQLGVRDALFETIIDKFYEDPTLVAYGEDNRDWGGAFAVYRGLTEALPYHRFFNAPISESAIVGSAVGYAMSGGRVIVELMYADFIGCAGDEIFNQMAKWQAMSAGILKMPIVLRVSVGSKYGAQHSQDWTALTAHIPGLKVVFPATPYDAKGLMSAALNGTDPVVFFESQRIYDKGEEFHAGGVPQESYEIAIGEPDIKREGKDITILTIGAVLYRAMEAAKLLEEKYGLSAEIIDARSVVPFNYEKVVESVKKTGRIVLVGDACERNSVMRDMASNIAELCFDDLDAPPVVVGSRNWITPAFELEKSFFPQASTIIDAIHEKIVPLPGHVAEASFTNIEKMERSKKGV
;
A
#
# COMPACT_ATOMS: atom_id res chain seq x y z
N MET A 1 -24.97 -38.38 -26.61
CA MET A 1 -24.41 -38.04 -27.93
C MET A 1 -22.95 -38.44 -27.95
N HIS A 2 -22.55 -39.33 -28.88
CA HIS A 2 -21.24 -39.98 -28.90
C HIS A 2 -20.06 -39.01 -29.21
N TRP A 3 -19.00 -39.17 -28.47
CA TRP A 3 -17.67 -38.64 -28.77
C TRP A 3 -16.83 -39.73 -29.46
N PRO A 4 -16.11 -39.44 -30.56
CA PRO A 4 -15.21 -40.41 -31.15
C PRO A 4 -13.83 -40.42 -30.47
N GLY A 5 -13.27 -41.62 -30.44
CA GLY A 5 -12.13 -42.02 -29.66
C GLY A 5 -10.76 -41.44 -30.01
N ALA A 6 -9.86 -41.57 -29.05
CA ALA A 6 -8.48 -41.21 -29.02
C ALA A 6 -7.59 -41.97 -30.01
N GLY A 7 -6.81 -41.25 -30.79
CA GLY A 7 -5.68 -41.74 -31.54
C GLY A 7 -4.72 -40.60 -31.87
N GLY A 8 -3.56 -40.53 -31.20
CA GLY A 8 -2.53 -39.54 -31.53
C GLY A 8 -1.56 -39.20 -30.42
N ARG A 9 -0.76 -40.17 -29.92
CA ARG A 9 0.30 -39.91 -28.92
C ARG A 9 1.59 -39.29 -29.50
N GLY A 10 1.60 -38.88 -30.75
CA GLY A 10 2.81 -38.38 -31.42
C GLY A 10 2.86 -36.87 -31.71
N GLU A 11 1.70 -36.20 -31.69
CA GLU A 11 1.64 -34.80 -32.14
C GLU A 11 1.77 -33.75 -31.02
N SER A 12 1.53 -34.07 -29.76
CA SER A 12 1.56 -33.12 -28.65
C SER A 12 2.97 -32.60 -28.33
N VAL A 13 4.01 -33.42 -28.45
CA VAL A 13 5.41 -33.01 -28.17
C VAL A 13 5.97 -32.11 -29.28
N ASN A 14 5.57 -32.39 -30.54
CA ASN A 14 6.01 -31.56 -31.68
C ASN A 14 5.29 -30.19 -31.74
N LEU A 15 4.07 -30.08 -31.21
CA LEU A 15 3.35 -28.82 -31.12
C LEU A 15 3.99 -27.86 -30.10
N PHE A 16 4.49 -28.41 -29.00
CA PHE A 16 5.19 -27.66 -27.94
C PHE A 16 6.51 -27.07 -28.42
N LEU A 17 7.28 -27.83 -29.23
CA LEU A 17 8.54 -27.38 -29.82
C LEU A 17 8.37 -26.40 -31.00
N ARG A 18 7.29 -26.53 -31.78
CA ARG A 18 6.97 -25.57 -32.84
C ARG A 18 6.50 -24.21 -32.32
N ARG A 19 5.77 -24.15 -31.20
CA ARG A 19 5.29 -22.89 -30.61
C ARG A 19 6.40 -22.05 -29.96
N ARG A 20 7.48 -22.65 -29.47
CA ARG A 20 8.69 -21.90 -29.02
C ARG A 20 9.35 -21.06 -30.13
N LYS A 21 9.18 -21.41 -31.40
CA LYS A 21 9.73 -20.66 -32.55
C LYS A 21 8.93 -19.38 -32.91
N PHE A 22 7.73 -19.20 -32.39
CA PHE A 22 6.86 -18.05 -32.70
C PHE A 22 6.67 -17.08 -31.52
N GLY A 23 7.43 -17.21 -30.44
CA GLY A 23 7.37 -16.24 -29.33
C GLY A 23 6.02 -16.19 -28.58
N PHE A 24 5.09 -17.11 -28.82
CA PHE A 24 3.85 -17.17 -28.06
C PHE A 24 4.11 -17.73 -26.66
N ILE A 25 3.99 -16.89 -25.64
CA ILE A 25 3.95 -17.34 -24.24
C ILE A 25 2.61 -18.00 -24.02
N MET A 26 2.61 -19.32 -23.89
CA MET A 26 1.41 -20.08 -23.53
C MET A 26 1.06 -19.84 -22.06
N PRO A 27 -0.21 -19.83 -21.70
CA PRO A 27 -0.62 -19.91 -20.29
C PRO A 27 0.09 -21.07 -19.63
N LYS A 28 0.60 -20.86 -18.42
CA LYS A 28 1.21 -21.95 -17.68
C LYS A 28 0.12 -22.78 -17.01
N SER A 29 -0.26 -23.85 -17.64
CA SER A 29 -0.98 -24.93 -16.98
C SER A 29 -0.11 -26.19 -16.89
N GLN A 30 -0.08 -26.80 -15.71
CA GLN A 30 0.52 -28.12 -15.52
C GLN A 30 -0.59 -29.16 -15.65
N PHE A 31 -0.29 -30.27 -16.31
CA PHE A 31 -1.23 -31.41 -16.34
C PHE A 31 -1.31 -32.04 -14.96
N VAL A 32 -2.47 -31.94 -14.32
CA VAL A 32 -2.74 -32.60 -13.05
C VAL A 32 -3.16 -34.02 -13.32
N ASP A 33 -2.26 -34.97 -13.09
CA ASP A 33 -2.53 -36.41 -13.24
C ASP A 33 -3.25 -36.92 -11.99
N PRO A 34 -4.52 -37.39 -12.09
CA PRO A 34 -5.22 -37.88 -10.95
C PRO A 34 -4.58 -39.13 -10.31
N LYS A 35 -3.84 -39.93 -11.06
CA LYS A 35 -3.10 -41.09 -10.50
C LYS A 35 -2.00 -40.63 -9.57
N LYS A 36 -1.23 -39.62 -9.98
CA LYS A 36 -0.18 -39.00 -9.15
C LYS A 36 -0.79 -38.22 -7.97
N ALA A 37 -1.92 -37.55 -8.19
CA ALA A 37 -2.59 -36.78 -7.13
C ALA A 37 -3.11 -37.67 -5.99
N PHE A 38 -3.41 -38.94 -6.28
CA PHE A 38 -3.89 -39.91 -5.29
C PHE A 38 -2.82 -40.93 -4.87
N GLU A 39 -1.56 -40.73 -5.26
CA GLU A 39 -0.46 -41.58 -4.85
C GLU A 39 -0.23 -41.46 -3.33
N ALA A 40 -0.15 -42.59 -2.66
CA ALA A 40 0.12 -42.60 -1.23
C ALA A 40 1.57 -42.18 -0.93
N GLY A 41 1.76 -41.33 0.07
CA GLY A 41 3.09 -40.83 0.47
C GLY A 41 3.06 -40.09 1.78
N TYR A 42 4.17 -39.43 2.10
CA TYR A 42 4.35 -38.59 3.28
C TYR A 42 4.93 -37.24 2.84
N ILE A 43 4.50 -36.17 3.51
CA ILE A 43 5.17 -34.88 3.43
C ILE A 43 6.27 -34.89 4.48
N THR A 44 7.50 -34.66 4.07
CA THR A 44 8.66 -34.55 4.96
C THR A 44 9.21 -33.12 4.96
N PHE A 45 9.76 -32.72 6.07
CA PHE A 45 10.40 -31.43 6.26
C PHE A 45 11.86 -31.64 6.65
N ASP A 46 12.73 -30.74 6.19
CA ASP A 46 14.09 -30.70 6.68
C ASP A 46 14.16 -30.07 8.08
N ASP A 47 15.25 -30.31 8.79
CA ASP A 47 15.47 -29.73 10.11
C ASP A 47 15.60 -28.19 10.01
N ILE A 48 14.89 -27.48 10.87
CA ILE A 48 15.03 -26.02 11.03
C ILE A 48 16.04 -25.73 12.14
N PRO A 49 17.19 -25.06 11.87
CA PRO A 49 18.22 -24.80 12.86
C PRO A 49 17.71 -23.93 14.03
N VAL A 50 18.10 -24.28 15.26
CA VAL A 50 17.77 -23.56 16.49
C VAL A 50 19.06 -23.21 17.22
N CYS A 51 19.43 -21.92 17.25
CA CYS A 51 20.56 -21.35 18.00
C CYS A 51 21.91 -22.10 17.75
N GLN A 52 22.21 -22.38 16.49
CA GLN A 52 23.41 -23.15 16.10
C GLN A 52 24.70 -22.33 16.02
N TYR A 53 24.68 -21.07 16.44
CA TYR A 53 25.88 -20.26 16.49
C TYR A 53 26.76 -20.64 17.70
N HIS A 54 28.01 -21.11 17.44
CA HIS A 54 28.95 -21.58 18.47
C HIS A 54 30.35 -21.03 18.27
N LYS A 55 30.57 -20.01 17.42
CA LYS A 55 31.90 -19.44 17.21
C LYS A 55 32.48 -18.84 18.49
N THR A 56 33.71 -19.16 18.75
CA THR A 56 34.48 -18.57 19.86
C THR A 56 34.94 -17.15 19.54
N LEU A 57 35.22 -16.33 20.55
CA LEU A 57 35.77 -15.00 20.31
C LEU A 57 37.13 -15.05 19.59
N ALA A 58 37.90 -16.12 19.69
CA ALA A 58 39.17 -16.32 19.01
C ALA A 58 38.95 -16.53 17.48
N GLU A 59 37.86 -17.18 17.11
CA GLU A 59 37.44 -17.32 15.70
C GLU A 59 36.92 -16.00 15.18
N GLU A 60 36.11 -15.28 15.94
CA GLU A 60 35.55 -13.99 15.56
C GLU A 60 36.61 -12.89 15.38
N LYS A 61 37.70 -12.91 16.16
CA LYS A 61 38.87 -12.03 15.96
C LYS A 61 39.58 -12.20 14.63
N LYS A 62 39.31 -13.26 13.89
CA LYS A 62 39.84 -13.45 12.53
C LYS A 62 38.95 -12.72 11.50
N LEU A 63 37.71 -12.41 11.85
CA LEU A 63 36.72 -11.79 10.97
C LEU A 63 36.54 -10.29 11.27
N TYR A 64 36.65 -9.90 12.55
CA TYR A 64 36.39 -8.54 13.02
C TYR A 64 37.61 -7.92 13.68
N SER A 65 37.86 -6.65 13.39
CA SER A 65 38.88 -5.85 14.03
C SER A 65 38.47 -5.46 15.46
N LYS A 66 39.39 -4.88 16.22
CA LYS A 66 39.07 -4.26 17.52
C LYS A 66 38.03 -3.15 17.38
N GLU A 67 38.19 -2.36 16.35
CA GLU A 67 37.33 -1.24 15.99
C GLU A 67 35.89 -1.71 15.68
N ASP A 68 35.74 -2.82 14.99
CA ASP A 68 34.43 -3.44 14.73
C ASP A 68 33.74 -3.89 16.00
N PHE A 69 34.42 -4.57 16.90
CA PHE A 69 33.87 -4.97 18.19
C PHE A 69 33.45 -3.77 19.04
N MET A 70 34.27 -2.72 19.06
CA MET A 70 33.97 -1.49 19.80
C MET A 70 32.81 -0.73 19.17
N ARG A 71 32.69 -0.73 17.85
CA ARG A 71 31.55 -0.16 17.13
C ARG A 71 30.25 -0.90 17.46
N ILE A 72 30.23 -2.23 17.41
CA ILE A 72 29.04 -3.02 17.76
C ILE A 72 28.58 -2.66 19.18
N TYR A 73 29.51 -2.59 20.14
CA TYR A 73 29.20 -2.18 21.52
C TYR A 73 28.66 -0.74 21.58
N ARG A 74 29.34 0.21 20.92
CA ARG A 74 28.97 1.61 20.89
C ARG A 74 27.54 1.79 20.36
N ASP A 75 27.22 1.13 19.26
CA ASP A 75 25.93 1.27 18.59
C ASP A 75 24.81 0.69 19.47
N MET A 76 25.03 -0.43 20.16
CA MET A 76 24.09 -0.92 21.18
C MET A 76 23.94 0.07 22.35
N ALA A 77 25.04 0.66 22.85
CA ALA A 77 25.00 1.61 23.95
C ALA A 77 24.29 2.93 23.56
N ILE A 78 24.45 3.41 22.33
CA ILE A 78 23.73 4.59 21.80
C ILE A 78 22.22 4.30 21.79
N ILE A 79 21.78 3.15 21.30
CA ILE A 79 20.36 2.78 21.27
C ILE A 79 19.81 2.69 22.69
N ARG A 80 20.52 2.01 23.60
CA ARG A 80 20.13 1.91 25.02
C ARG A 80 19.95 3.28 25.65
N GLU A 81 20.87 4.20 25.45
CA GLU A 81 20.81 5.53 26.06
C GLU A 81 19.69 6.38 25.44
N PHE A 82 19.48 6.29 24.12
CA PHE A 82 18.37 6.96 23.44
C PHE A 82 17.01 6.50 24.00
N GLU A 83 16.84 5.20 24.16
CA GLU A 83 15.62 4.60 24.70
C GLU A 83 15.45 4.87 26.21
N THR A 84 16.55 4.92 26.94
CA THR A 84 16.57 5.30 28.37
C THR A 84 16.13 6.75 28.54
N MET A 85 16.63 7.66 27.73
CA MET A 85 16.20 9.06 27.69
C MET A 85 14.69 9.16 27.44
N LEU A 86 14.16 8.47 26.42
CA LEU A 86 12.72 8.47 26.14
C LEU A 86 11.90 7.90 27.31
N ASN A 87 12.40 6.84 27.96
CA ASN A 87 11.75 6.26 29.12
C ASN A 87 11.70 7.25 30.29
N GLU A 88 12.80 7.93 30.58
CA GLU A 88 12.88 8.88 31.70
C GLU A 88 12.04 10.14 31.44
N VAL A 89 12.09 10.68 30.24
CA VAL A 89 11.21 11.78 29.82
C VAL A 89 9.74 11.42 30.01
N LYS A 90 9.36 10.18 29.71
CA LYS A 90 7.98 9.71 29.86
C LYS A 90 7.58 9.43 31.30
N THR A 91 8.47 8.85 32.12
CA THR A 91 8.16 8.38 33.50
C THR A 91 8.51 9.39 34.55
N LYS A 92 9.57 10.20 34.34
CA LYS A 92 10.09 11.16 35.30
C LYS A 92 9.92 12.61 34.87
N SER A 93 9.45 12.87 33.65
CA SER A 93 9.39 14.19 33.02
C SER A 93 10.74 14.93 33.01
N ALA A 94 11.85 14.22 33.02
CA ALA A 94 13.20 14.77 32.97
C ALA A 94 14.22 13.70 32.56
N TYR A 95 15.31 14.14 31.90
CA TYR A 95 16.46 13.30 31.62
C TYR A 95 17.74 14.11 31.87
N ASN A 96 18.66 13.57 32.67
CA ASN A 96 19.96 14.15 33.02
C ASN A 96 19.88 15.67 33.34
N GLY A 97 18.91 16.04 34.18
CA GLY A 97 18.67 17.43 34.61
C GLY A 97 17.97 18.33 33.60
N VAL A 98 17.56 17.82 32.45
CA VAL A 98 16.77 18.55 31.45
C VAL A 98 15.30 18.16 31.61
N GLU A 99 14.45 19.11 32.00
CA GLU A 99 13.01 18.88 32.17
C GLU A 99 12.28 18.88 30.84
N TYR A 100 11.48 17.86 30.59
CA TYR A 100 10.57 17.75 29.45
C TYR A 100 9.59 16.61 29.67
N ASN A 101 8.32 16.83 29.33
CA ASN A 101 7.28 15.81 29.33
C ASN A 101 6.83 15.53 27.90
N ASN A 102 7.04 14.32 27.41
CA ASN A 102 6.51 13.88 26.12
C ASN A 102 5.17 13.14 26.31
N PRO A 103 4.00 13.74 25.95
CA PRO A 103 2.71 13.10 26.08
C PRO A 103 2.50 11.95 25.09
N GLY A 104 3.23 11.93 23.96
CA GLY A 104 3.12 10.96 22.90
C GLY A 104 3.43 9.52 23.32
N PRO A 105 2.99 8.51 22.57
CA PRO A 105 3.34 7.13 22.85
C PRO A 105 4.83 6.89 22.60
N ALA A 106 5.41 5.95 23.34
CA ALA A 106 6.74 5.41 23.08
C ALA A 106 6.73 3.90 23.33
N HIS A 107 7.26 3.14 22.38
CA HIS A 107 7.40 1.69 22.49
C HIS A 107 8.89 1.37 22.42
N LEU A 108 9.50 1.15 23.59
CA LEU A 108 10.95 1.13 23.73
C LEU A 108 11.56 -0.20 23.30
N SER A 109 12.70 -0.13 22.64
CA SER A 109 13.50 -1.28 22.20
C SER A 109 14.50 -1.76 23.26
N ILE A 110 14.40 -1.29 24.52
CA ILE A 110 15.31 -1.69 25.59
C ILE A 110 15.27 -3.21 25.78
N GLY A 111 16.43 -3.86 25.63
CA GLY A 111 16.61 -5.31 25.62
C GLY A 111 16.68 -5.93 24.22
N GLN A 112 16.48 -5.16 23.15
CA GLN A 112 16.54 -5.64 21.76
C GLN A 112 17.73 -5.08 20.96
N GLU A 113 18.66 -4.38 21.63
CA GLU A 113 19.76 -3.65 20.99
C GLU A 113 20.71 -4.58 20.22
N ALA A 114 21.01 -5.76 20.78
CA ALA A 114 21.88 -6.74 20.12
C ALA A 114 21.25 -7.31 18.85
N SER A 115 19.94 -7.53 18.86
CA SER A 115 19.18 -7.99 17.69
C SER A 115 19.21 -6.94 16.59
N ALA A 116 18.93 -5.66 16.94
CA ALA A 116 18.88 -4.56 15.97
C ALA A 116 20.26 -4.24 15.39
N VAL A 117 21.30 -4.14 16.23
CA VAL A 117 22.66 -3.86 15.77
C VAL A 117 23.23 -5.04 14.97
N GLY A 118 22.95 -6.27 15.40
CA GLY A 118 23.37 -7.47 14.68
C GLY A 118 22.76 -7.54 13.28
N GLU A 119 21.49 -7.24 13.10
CA GLU A 119 20.84 -7.13 11.81
C GLU A 119 21.50 -6.06 10.95
N ALA A 120 21.55 -4.83 11.46
CA ALA A 120 22.01 -3.67 10.69
C ALA A 120 23.49 -3.76 10.30
N TYR A 121 24.33 -4.42 11.10
CA TYR A 121 25.74 -4.61 10.78
C TYR A 121 25.95 -5.37 9.46
N ALA A 122 25.12 -6.38 9.20
CA ALA A 122 25.16 -7.19 7.99
C ALA A 122 24.56 -6.49 6.74
N LEU A 123 23.75 -5.44 6.92
CA LEU A 123 23.03 -4.75 5.86
C LEU A 123 23.85 -3.61 5.27
N ASP A 124 23.76 -3.43 3.95
CA ASP A 124 24.35 -2.32 3.21
C ASP A 124 23.35 -1.18 2.95
N ILE A 125 23.81 -0.10 2.33
CA ILE A 125 22.95 1.06 2.03
C ILE A 125 21.79 0.72 1.10
N ASP A 126 22.04 -0.19 0.15
CA ASP A 126 21.02 -0.64 -0.79
C ASP A 126 20.00 -1.61 -0.17
N ASP A 127 20.22 -2.10 1.05
CA ASP A 127 19.26 -2.95 1.74
C ASP A 127 18.20 -2.10 2.43
N LEU A 128 16.93 -2.46 2.25
CA LEU A 128 15.80 -1.73 2.84
C LEU A 128 15.31 -2.42 4.10
N THR A 129 15.09 -1.66 5.17
CA THR A 129 14.58 -2.19 6.44
C THR A 129 13.23 -1.56 6.76
N PHE A 130 12.20 -2.38 6.90
CA PHE A 130 10.87 -2.00 7.40
C PHE A 130 10.72 -2.46 8.84
N GLY A 131 10.04 -1.69 9.66
CA GLY A 131 9.92 -1.96 11.09
C GLY A 131 8.48 -1.98 11.61
N SER A 132 8.35 -2.34 12.87
CA SER A 132 7.10 -2.31 13.63
C SER A 132 6.96 -0.99 14.42
N HIS A 133 5.94 -0.91 15.28
CA HIS A 133 5.78 0.20 16.24
C HIS A 133 6.92 0.33 17.26
N ARG A 134 7.75 -0.72 17.44
CA ARG A 134 8.88 -0.80 18.39
C ARG A 134 10.23 -0.82 17.67
N SER A 135 10.45 0.07 16.73
CA SER A 135 11.59 -0.01 15.81
C SER A 135 12.61 1.10 15.96
N HIS A 136 12.63 1.84 17.07
CA HIS A 136 13.69 2.84 17.29
C HIS A 136 15.09 2.18 17.21
N GLY A 137 15.23 0.97 17.79
CA GLY A 137 16.47 0.21 17.74
C GLY A 137 16.92 -0.07 16.31
N GLU A 138 16.03 -0.59 15.46
CA GLU A 138 16.34 -0.93 14.07
C GLU A 138 16.63 0.34 13.24
N ILE A 139 15.86 1.42 13.45
CA ILE A 139 16.06 2.70 12.75
C ILE A 139 17.46 3.27 13.06
N LEU A 140 17.82 3.34 14.34
CA LEU A 140 19.12 3.85 14.77
C LEU A 140 20.25 2.93 14.36
N ALA A 141 20.10 1.61 14.52
CA ALA A 141 21.11 0.64 14.13
C ALA A 141 21.42 0.70 12.63
N LYS A 142 20.39 0.71 11.79
CA LYS A 142 20.55 0.82 10.33
C LYS A 142 21.19 2.14 9.94
N GLY A 143 20.79 3.25 10.59
CA GLY A 143 21.39 4.56 10.38
C GLY A 143 22.87 4.59 10.76
N LEU A 144 23.23 4.12 11.95
CA LEU A 144 24.61 4.02 12.41
C LEU A 144 25.47 3.13 11.51
N SER A 145 24.92 1.98 11.07
CA SER A 145 25.62 1.09 10.11
C SER A 145 25.84 1.76 8.76
N SER A 146 24.85 2.45 8.22
CA SER A 146 24.95 3.20 6.95
C SER A 146 25.99 4.31 7.01
N ILE A 147 26.02 5.07 8.11
CA ILE A 147 27.03 6.12 8.35
C ILE A 147 28.47 5.56 8.25
N GLN A 148 28.71 4.37 8.76
CA GLN A 148 30.07 3.77 8.71
C GLN A 148 30.45 3.32 7.30
N LYS A 149 29.49 2.94 6.47
CA LYS A 149 29.71 2.34 5.14
C LYS A 149 29.77 3.37 4.01
N LEU A 150 29.20 4.55 4.17
CA LEU A 150 29.25 5.66 3.23
C LEU A 150 30.54 6.46 3.40
N ASP A 151 31.05 7.09 2.35
CA ASP A 151 32.13 8.05 2.48
C ASP A 151 31.66 9.41 3.01
N ASP A 152 32.61 10.26 3.41
CA ASP A 152 32.30 11.53 4.04
C ASP A 152 31.60 12.51 3.08
N GLY A 153 31.93 12.45 1.78
CA GLY A 153 31.30 13.28 0.75
C GLY A 153 29.85 12.91 0.55
N GLU A 154 29.57 11.61 0.33
CA GLU A 154 28.22 11.08 0.19
C GLU A 154 27.36 11.40 1.41
N LEU A 155 27.89 11.18 2.61
CA LEU A 155 27.18 11.50 3.86
C LEU A 155 26.79 12.97 3.95
N TYR A 156 27.76 13.87 3.66
CA TYR A 156 27.50 15.29 3.75
C TYR A 156 26.49 15.76 2.72
N ASP A 157 26.56 15.23 1.49
CA ASP A 157 25.61 15.55 0.43
C ASP A 157 24.18 15.09 0.79
N ILE A 158 24.02 13.86 1.32
CA ILE A 158 22.73 13.38 1.81
C ILE A 158 22.15 14.31 2.90
N MET A 159 22.95 14.67 3.90
CA MET A 159 22.50 15.54 4.98
C MET A 159 22.14 16.94 4.49
N ARG A 160 22.89 17.48 3.52
CA ARG A 160 22.68 18.82 2.93
C ARG A 160 21.42 18.86 2.08
N GLU A 161 21.14 17.82 1.33
CA GLU A 161 20.02 17.78 0.38
C GLU A 161 18.70 17.42 1.05
N PHE A 162 18.75 16.56 2.08
CA PHE A 162 17.54 16.09 2.75
C PHE A 162 16.74 17.25 3.36
N LEU A 163 15.49 17.42 2.92
CA LEU A 163 14.58 18.51 3.31
C LEU A 163 15.24 19.91 3.22
N GLY A 164 16.09 20.12 2.22
CA GLY A 164 16.82 21.39 2.03
C GLY A 164 17.80 21.71 3.16
N GLY A 165 18.34 20.66 3.81
CA GLY A 165 19.32 20.76 4.89
C GLY A 165 18.74 21.25 6.22
N SER A 166 17.42 21.17 6.40
CA SER A 166 16.78 21.70 7.63
C SER A 166 17.28 21.01 8.90
N VAL A 167 17.49 19.68 8.86
CA VAL A 167 18.03 18.89 9.98
C VAL A 167 19.51 19.23 10.20
N LEU A 168 20.31 19.27 9.11
CA LEU A 168 21.75 19.58 9.18
C LEU A 168 22.01 20.95 9.83
N LYS A 169 21.25 21.99 9.46
CA LYS A 169 21.37 23.32 10.02
C LYS A 169 21.20 23.42 11.53
N VAL A 170 20.51 22.45 12.12
CA VAL A 170 20.33 22.42 13.57
C VAL A 170 21.58 21.88 14.26
N VAL A 171 22.22 20.85 13.72
CA VAL A 171 23.30 20.11 14.40
C VAL A 171 24.69 20.64 14.03
N GLU A 172 24.90 21.10 12.79
CA GLU A 172 26.19 21.57 12.31
C GLU A 172 26.66 22.79 13.08
N GLY A 173 27.88 22.74 13.61
CA GLY A 173 28.50 23.81 14.40
C GLY A 173 27.98 23.97 15.82
N LYS A 174 26.94 23.19 16.23
CA LYS A 174 26.46 23.17 17.62
C LYS A 174 26.88 21.90 18.37
N LEU A 175 26.97 20.79 17.68
CA LEU A 175 27.37 19.48 18.22
C LEU A 175 28.70 19.04 17.60
N ALA A 176 28.68 18.67 16.33
CA ALA A 176 29.87 18.36 15.55
C ALA A 176 30.01 19.28 14.34
N SER A 177 31.20 19.32 13.72
CA SER A 177 31.47 20.15 12.57
C SER A 177 31.75 19.29 11.33
N ARG A 178 31.84 19.99 10.20
CA ARG A 178 32.22 19.40 8.89
C ARG A 178 33.60 18.75 8.91
N ASP A 179 34.47 19.10 9.88
CA ASP A 179 35.78 18.47 10.00
C ASP A 179 35.73 17.03 10.46
N ASN A 180 34.57 16.56 10.99
CA ASN A 180 34.31 15.17 11.38
C ASN A 180 32.90 14.76 10.91
N VAL A 181 32.78 14.43 9.64
CA VAL A 181 31.49 14.15 8.98
C VAL A 181 30.77 12.93 9.59
N LYS A 182 31.52 11.91 10.02
CA LYS A 182 30.92 10.72 10.65
C LYS A 182 30.22 11.07 11.96
N GLU A 183 30.86 11.86 12.83
CA GLU A 183 30.26 12.30 14.09
C GLU A 183 29.08 13.25 13.84
N LEU A 184 29.21 14.15 12.84
CA LEU A 184 28.10 15.00 12.43
C LEU A 184 26.90 14.21 11.92
N ALA A 185 27.15 13.14 11.17
CA ALA A 185 26.09 12.25 10.67
C ALA A 185 25.39 11.47 11.80
N ILE A 186 26.15 11.07 12.86
CA ILE A 186 25.55 10.48 14.06
C ILE A 186 24.65 11.51 14.76
N ASP A 187 25.11 12.75 14.95
CA ASP A 187 24.30 13.80 15.55
C ASP A 187 23.05 14.11 14.73
N PHE A 188 23.19 14.16 13.39
CA PHE A 188 22.09 14.33 12.45
C PHE A 188 21.04 13.20 12.58
N LEU A 189 21.49 11.94 12.64
CA LEU A 189 20.60 10.77 12.79
C LEU A 189 19.82 10.83 14.10
N LEU A 190 20.54 11.00 15.22
CA LEU A 190 19.94 11.00 16.54
C LEU A 190 19.00 12.19 16.75
N TYR A 191 19.42 13.38 16.32
CA TYR A 191 18.59 14.58 16.38
C TYR A 191 17.35 14.45 15.49
N GLY A 192 17.51 14.04 14.24
CA GLY A 192 16.40 13.93 13.30
C GLY A 192 15.33 12.91 13.76
N ALA A 193 15.77 11.79 14.30
CA ALA A 193 14.87 10.78 14.89
C ALA A 193 14.17 11.33 16.15
N LEU A 194 14.88 11.98 17.07
CA LEU A 194 14.29 12.54 18.28
C LEU A 194 13.33 13.70 17.98
N ALA A 195 13.71 14.59 17.07
CA ALA A 195 12.86 15.68 16.61
C ALA A 195 11.56 15.16 16.00
N GLU A 196 11.61 14.06 15.22
CA GLU A 196 10.43 13.40 14.69
C GLU A 196 9.53 12.85 15.81
N ILE A 197 10.10 12.14 16.79
CA ILE A 197 9.37 11.59 17.94
C ILE A 197 8.68 12.71 18.75
N PHE A 198 9.30 13.88 18.85
CA PHE A 198 8.76 15.04 19.56
C PHE A 198 7.88 15.95 18.69
N ALA A 199 7.49 15.50 17.50
CA ALA A 199 6.62 16.20 16.55
C ALA A 199 7.17 17.57 16.15
N ARG A 200 8.47 17.65 15.83
CA ARG A 200 9.17 18.87 15.41
C ARG A 200 9.25 18.97 13.88
N THR A 201 9.09 20.16 13.34
CA THR A 201 9.20 20.40 11.88
C THR A 201 10.59 20.14 11.32
N THR A 202 11.59 20.05 12.18
CA THR A 202 12.97 19.68 11.87
C THR A 202 13.24 18.18 12.00
N GLY A 203 12.24 17.36 12.32
CA GLY A 203 12.31 15.90 12.27
C GLY A 203 12.32 15.34 10.85
N PHE A 204 12.66 14.07 10.68
CA PHE A 204 12.76 13.40 9.38
C PHE A 204 11.50 13.45 8.53
N ASN A 205 10.34 13.48 9.17
CA ASN A 205 9.02 13.54 8.53
C ASN A 205 8.27 14.81 8.93
N ARG A 206 8.98 15.86 9.31
CA ARG A 206 8.48 17.15 9.80
C ARG A 206 7.53 17.01 10.99
N GLY A 207 7.71 15.98 11.81
CA GLY A 207 6.90 15.68 12.98
C GLY A 207 5.54 15.04 12.71
N LEU A 208 5.29 14.59 11.48
CA LEU A 208 4.02 13.95 11.08
C LEU A 208 4.00 12.45 11.37
N GLY A 209 5.14 11.80 11.50
CA GLY A 209 5.26 10.37 11.81
C GLY A 209 5.23 10.08 13.30
N GLY A 210 5.89 10.86 14.11
CA GLY A 210 6.06 10.63 15.54
C GLY A 210 6.87 9.35 15.85
N SER A 211 6.68 8.76 17.05
CA SER A 211 7.45 7.62 17.53
C SER A 211 7.27 6.34 16.70
N MET A 212 6.08 6.09 16.17
CA MET A 212 5.75 4.83 15.50
C MET A 212 5.91 4.86 13.98
N HIS A 213 6.33 5.99 13.41
CA HIS A 213 6.45 6.18 11.97
C HIS A 213 7.66 7.05 11.63
N ALA A 214 8.74 6.94 12.39
CA ALA A 214 10.01 7.59 12.11
C ALA A 214 10.79 6.75 11.09
N PHE A 215 11.36 7.39 10.05
CA PHE A 215 12.16 6.71 9.04
C PHE A 215 13.06 7.70 8.27
N PHE A 216 14.08 7.18 7.60
CA PHE A 216 15.02 7.99 6.84
C PHE A 216 15.47 7.23 5.57
N ILE A 217 14.73 7.45 4.48
CA ILE A 217 14.88 6.69 3.22
C ILE A 217 16.30 6.70 2.66
N PRO A 218 17.07 7.81 2.70
CA PRO A 218 18.41 7.82 2.14
C PRO A 218 19.38 6.79 2.72
N PHE A 219 19.11 6.27 3.93
CA PHE A 219 19.90 5.19 4.53
C PHE A 219 19.23 3.82 4.41
N GLY A 220 18.20 3.68 3.57
CA GLY A 220 17.44 2.44 3.46
C GLY A 220 16.53 2.14 4.66
N ILE A 221 16.31 3.15 5.52
CA ILE A 221 15.36 3.05 6.63
C ILE A 221 13.99 3.42 6.09
N MET A 222 13.17 2.40 5.83
CA MET A 222 11.82 2.52 5.33
C MET A 222 10.81 2.69 6.48
N PRO A 223 9.55 3.04 6.20
CA PRO A 223 8.58 3.28 7.27
C PRO A 223 8.44 2.13 8.26
N ASN A 224 8.56 2.44 9.55
CA ASN A 224 8.05 1.57 10.60
C ASN A 224 6.53 1.76 10.73
N ASN A 225 5.83 0.74 11.19
CA ASN A 225 4.38 0.66 11.07
C ASN A 225 3.69 0.35 12.40
N ALA A 226 2.75 1.19 12.79
CA ALA A 226 1.96 1.00 14.01
C ALA A 226 0.93 -0.13 13.89
N ILE A 227 0.47 -0.44 12.67
CA ILE A 227 -0.46 -1.53 12.44
C ILE A 227 0.29 -2.85 12.49
N VAL A 228 -0.08 -3.69 13.45
CA VAL A 228 0.60 -4.96 13.71
C VAL A 228 0.55 -5.88 12.48
N GLY A 229 1.71 -6.29 11.99
CA GLY A 229 1.85 -7.17 10.84
C GLY A 229 1.82 -6.48 9.47
N ALA A 230 1.46 -5.19 9.37
CA ALA A 230 1.37 -4.48 8.10
C ALA A 230 2.74 -4.20 7.44
N ALA A 231 3.82 -4.27 8.19
CA ALA A 231 5.17 -4.16 7.62
C ALA A 231 5.47 -5.27 6.59
N ALA A 232 4.93 -6.47 6.76
CA ALA A 232 5.25 -7.61 5.89
C ALA A 232 4.73 -7.44 4.45
N PRO A 233 3.44 -7.14 4.18
CA PRO A 233 2.97 -6.91 2.82
C PRO A 233 3.61 -5.67 2.17
N VAL A 234 3.89 -4.61 2.94
CA VAL A 234 4.58 -3.43 2.40
C VAL A 234 6.03 -3.75 2.04
N ALA A 235 6.78 -4.44 2.89
CA ALA A 235 8.14 -4.89 2.60
C ALA A 235 8.19 -5.87 1.42
N LEU A 236 7.19 -6.76 1.29
CA LEU A 236 7.03 -7.62 0.12
C LEU A 236 6.98 -6.81 -1.18
N GLY A 237 6.27 -5.69 -1.19
CA GLY A 237 6.20 -4.79 -2.34
C GLY A 237 7.54 -4.15 -2.69
N ALA A 238 8.33 -3.74 -1.71
CA ALA A 238 9.68 -3.25 -1.94
C ALA A 238 10.61 -4.35 -2.51
N ALA A 239 10.47 -5.58 -2.03
CA ALA A 239 11.19 -6.72 -2.58
C ALA A 239 10.74 -7.04 -4.01
N LEU A 240 9.44 -6.94 -4.30
CA LEU A 240 8.88 -7.05 -5.64
C LEU A 240 9.46 -5.98 -6.57
N TYR A 241 9.58 -4.74 -6.11
CA TYR A 241 10.22 -3.67 -6.87
C TYR A 241 11.68 -3.98 -7.21
N LYS A 242 12.45 -4.43 -6.20
CA LYS A 242 13.85 -4.83 -6.44
C LYS A 242 13.96 -5.97 -7.44
N ARG A 243 13.14 -7.00 -7.28
CA ARG A 243 13.13 -8.19 -8.15
C ARG A 243 12.71 -7.84 -9.59
N ALA A 244 11.60 -7.10 -9.75
CA ALA A 244 11.08 -6.75 -11.08
C ALA A 244 11.98 -5.76 -11.83
N ASN A 245 12.67 -4.86 -11.12
CA ASN A 245 13.51 -3.83 -11.69
C ASN A 245 15.02 -4.10 -11.56
N ARG A 246 15.41 -5.31 -11.13
CA ARG A 246 16.81 -5.75 -10.96
C ARG A 246 17.64 -4.78 -10.13
N LYS A 247 17.04 -4.23 -9.04
CA LYS A 247 17.73 -3.34 -8.11
C LYS A 247 18.53 -4.15 -7.09
N LYS A 248 19.69 -3.65 -6.71
CA LYS A 248 20.61 -4.29 -5.75
C LYS A 248 20.01 -4.36 -4.34
N GLY A 249 20.57 -5.26 -3.52
CA GLY A 249 20.27 -5.41 -2.11
C GLY A 249 19.00 -6.22 -1.83
N ILE A 250 18.76 -6.44 -0.54
CA ILE A 250 17.63 -7.21 -0.02
C ILE A 250 16.63 -6.28 0.68
N VAL A 251 15.50 -6.84 1.08
CA VAL A 251 14.52 -6.16 1.93
C VAL A 251 14.36 -6.96 3.22
N VAL A 252 14.37 -6.29 4.35
CA VAL A 252 14.11 -6.87 5.67
C VAL A 252 12.76 -6.35 6.18
N ALA A 253 11.87 -7.27 6.53
CA ALA A 253 10.59 -6.98 7.15
C ALA A 253 10.66 -7.36 8.63
N ASN A 254 10.82 -6.37 9.52
CA ASN A 254 10.86 -6.57 10.96
C ASN A 254 9.46 -6.49 11.57
N PHE A 255 9.08 -7.49 12.35
CA PHE A 255 7.83 -7.51 13.12
C PHE A 255 7.97 -8.36 14.38
N GLY A 256 7.09 -8.12 15.35
CA GLY A 256 7.07 -8.90 16.59
C GLY A 256 6.39 -10.25 16.43
N ASP A 257 6.68 -11.17 17.35
CA ASP A 257 6.05 -12.50 17.44
C ASP A 257 4.53 -12.44 17.55
N GLY A 258 3.97 -11.42 18.22
CA GLY A 258 2.51 -11.18 18.24
C GLY A 258 1.88 -10.91 16.87
N ALA A 259 2.67 -10.56 15.85
CA ALA A 259 2.18 -10.36 14.48
C ALA A 259 1.93 -11.68 13.74
N THR A 260 2.47 -12.80 14.21
CA THR A 260 2.39 -14.11 13.53
C THR A 260 0.97 -14.66 13.38
N GLY A 261 0.02 -14.13 14.14
CA GLY A 261 -1.41 -14.44 14.01
C GLY A 261 -2.16 -13.59 12.96
N ARG A 262 -1.48 -12.66 12.26
CA ARG A 262 -2.13 -11.77 11.28
C ARG A 262 -2.21 -12.41 9.90
N GLY A 263 -3.41 -12.39 9.29
CA GLY A 263 -3.64 -12.87 7.92
C GLY A 263 -2.68 -12.28 6.89
N PRO A 264 -2.52 -10.93 6.80
CA PRO A 264 -1.63 -10.28 5.84
C PRO A 264 -0.17 -10.76 5.90
N LEU A 265 0.32 -11.19 7.07
CA LEU A 265 1.66 -11.77 7.20
C LEU A 265 1.75 -13.11 6.47
N LEU A 266 0.78 -14.02 6.71
CA LEU A 266 0.76 -15.34 6.09
C LEU A 266 0.52 -15.25 4.57
N GLU A 267 -0.32 -14.32 4.14
CA GLU A 267 -0.49 -13.98 2.73
C GLU A 267 0.83 -13.53 2.08
N SER A 268 1.61 -12.70 2.80
CA SER A 268 2.92 -12.22 2.35
C SER A 268 3.94 -13.37 2.22
N PHE A 269 3.94 -14.32 3.15
CA PHE A 269 4.78 -15.52 3.07
C PHE A 269 4.45 -16.36 1.84
N ASN A 270 3.15 -16.57 1.59
CA ASN A 270 2.70 -17.31 0.42
C ASN A 270 3.07 -16.58 -0.88
N PHE A 271 2.80 -15.27 -0.96
CA PHE A 271 3.10 -14.48 -2.15
C PHE A 271 4.62 -14.48 -2.45
N ALA A 272 5.47 -14.24 -1.44
CA ALA A 272 6.92 -14.27 -1.61
C ALA A 272 7.47 -15.63 -2.08
N SER A 273 6.76 -16.70 -1.72
CA SER A 273 7.16 -18.09 -1.99
C SER A 273 6.58 -18.66 -3.28
N MET A 274 5.79 -17.90 -4.05
CA MET A 274 5.16 -18.39 -5.29
C MET A 274 6.19 -18.95 -6.28
N ASP A 275 5.96 -20.14 -6.75
CA ASP A 275 6.80 -20.83 -7.76
C ASP A 275 6.99 -20.02 -9.06
N GLN A 276 5.98 -19.23 -9.47
CA GLN A 276 6.05 -18.47 -10.71
C GLN A 276 7.18 -17.43 -10.69
N ILE A 277 7.52 -16.85 -9.53
CA ILE A 277 8.57 -15.84 -9.40
C ILE A 277 9.93 -16.41 -9.80
N ARG A 278 10.22 -17.65 -9.38
CA ARG A 278 11.46 -18.35 -9.71
C ARG A 278 11.42 -19.00 -11.10
N LYS A 279 10.28 -19.60 -11.48
CA LYS A 279 10.20 -20.49 -12.63
C LYS A 279 9.70 -19.83 -13.91
N LEU A 280 8.95 -18.74 -13.83
CA LEU A 280 8.26 -18.14 -14.98
C LEU A 280 8.74 -16.75 -15.34
N TRP A 281 9.34 -16.04 -14.42
CA TRP A 281 9.90 -14.72 -14.68
C TRP A 281 11.19 -14.89 -15.48
N ASN A 282 11.05 -15.00 -16.81
CA ASN A 282 12.12 -15.26 -17.77
C ASN A 282 12.98 -14.01 -17.98
N ASP A 283 13.59 -13.52 -16.95
CA ASP A 283 14.59 -12.46 -16.97
C ASP A 283 16.02 -13.01 -16.94
N GLY A 284 16.16 -14.33 -17.08
CA GLY A 284 17.45 -15.03 -17.18
C GLY A 284 18.08 -15.40 -15.85
N ALA A 285 17.42 -15.19 -14.73
CA ALA A 285 18.01 -15.37 -13.40
C ALA A 285 17.16 -16.28 -12.54
N ASP A 286 16.53 -17.23 -12.70
CA ASP A 286 15.80 -18.16 -11.78
C ASP A 286 15.73 -17.69 -10.29
N GLU A 287 15.54 -16.38 -10.07
CA GLU A 287 15.68 -15.74 -8.77
C GLU A 287 14.34 -15.65 -8.03
N GLY A 288 14.35 -16.00 -6.75
CA GLY A 288 13.24 -15.78 -5.82
C GLY A 288 13.16 -14.34 -5.29
N MET A 289 12.25 -14.12 -4.37
CA MET A 289 12.07 -12.80 -3.74
C MET A 289 13.23 -12.47 -2.78
N PRO A 290 13.87 -11.31 -2.92
CA PRO A 290 14.99 -10.90 -2.06
C PRO A 290 14.47 -10.32 -0.73
N ILE A 291 13.65 -11.07 0.02
CA ILE A 291 13.05 -10.65 1.28
C ILE A 291 13.43 -11.57 2.43
N LEU A 292 13.87 -10.95 3.53
CA LEU A 292 14.04 -11.56 4.84
C LEU A 292 12.87 -11.15 5.73
N PHE A 293 12.08 -12.10 6.14
CA PHE A 293 11.09 -11.91 7.19
C PHE A 293 11.78 -12.15 8.55
N ASN A 294 11.92 -11.09 9.35
CA ASN A 294 12.68 -11.13 10.60
C ASN A 294 11.74 -10.90 11.78
N ILE A 295 11.55 -11.93 12.60
CA ILE A 295 10.68 -11.92 13.77
C ILE A 295 11.48 -11.53 15.02
N PHE A 296 11.28 -10.32 15.54
CA PHE A 296 11.76 -9.93 16.86
C PHE A 296 10.89 -10.59 17.93
N ASN A 297 11.24 -11.80 18.28
CA ASN A 297 10.47 -12.65 19.19
C ASN A 297 10.82 -12.31 20.67
N ASN A 298 10.00 -11.45 21.26
CA ASN A 298 10.14 -11.05 22.65
C ASN A 298 9.14 -11.74 23.58
N HIS A 299 8.46 -12.78 23.10
CA HIS A 299 7.51 -13.65 23.80
C HIS A 299 6.19 -13.02 24.23
N TYR A 300 5.93 -11.75 23.86
CA TYR A 300 4.74 -11.05 24.32
C TYR A 300 4.06 -10.27 23.19
N GLY A 301 2.76 -10.39 23.10
CA GLY A 301 1.88 -9.47 22.41
C GLY A 301 1.77 -8.14 23.16
N MET A 302 0.60 -7.54 23.26
CA MET A 302 0.45 -6.31 24.06
C MET A 302 0.59 -6.61 25.57
N GLY A 303 -0.34 -7.35 26.14
CA GLY A 303 -0.36 -7.74 27.54
C GLY A 303 -0.43 -9.27 27.77
N GLY A 304 -0.34 -10.08 26.71
CA GLY A 304 -0.40 -11.54 26.75
C GLY A 304 0.87 -12.19 26.23
N GLN A 305 1.19 -13.36 26.76
CA GLN A 305 2.28 -14.19 26.26
C GLN A 305 1.90 -14.76 24.89
N THR A 306 2.84 -14.80 23.96
CA THR A 306 2.60 -15.37 22.65
C THR A 306 2.76 -16.88 22.66
N GLN A 307 3.92 -17.39 23.03
CA GLN A 307 4.16 -18.82 23.17
C GLN A 307 3.33 -19.38 24.34
N GLY A 308 2.56 -20.43 24.09
CA GLY A 308 1.73 -21.10 25.09
C GLY A 308 0.35 -20.45 25.32
N GLU A 309 0.09 -19.24 24.80
CA GLU A 309 -1.22 -18.58 24.93
C GLU A 309 -1.83 -18.24 23.56
N THR A 310 -1.20 -17.37 22.77
CA THR A 310 -1.80 -16.84 21.54
C THR A 310 -1.19 -17.41 20.25
N MET A 311 -0.06 -18.10 20.32
CA MET A 311 0.55 -18.79 19.18
C MET A 311 0.15 -20.27 19.15
N GLY A 312 -0.27 -20.79 18.01
CA GLY A 312 -0.57 -22.21 17.78
C GLY A 312 0.67 -23.10 17.56
N PHE A 313 1.88 -22.56 17.82
CA PHE A 313 3.17 -23.24 17.65
C PHE A 313 4.16 -22.74 18.71
N ASP A 314 5.19 -23.53 18.98
CA ASP A 314 6.17 -23.29 20.03
C ASP A 314 7.33 -22.35 19.61
N MET A 315 7.71 -22.37 18.34
CA MET A 315 8.80 -21.56 17.76
C MET A 315 8.35 -20.92 16.45
N ALA A 316 8.57 -19.61 16.32
CA ALA A 316 8.11 -18.88 15.15
C ALA A 316 8.84 -19.31 13.86
N ALA A 317 10.08 -19.80 13.95
CA ALA A 317 10.81 -20.38 12.82
C ALA A 317 10.06 -21.54 12.15
N ARG A 318 9.18 -22.24 12.85
CA ARG A 318 8.36 -23.34 12.34
C ARG A 318 7.40 -22.90 11.22
N LEU A 319 7.04 -21.62 11.18
CA LEU A 319 6.19 -21.09 10.11
C LEU A 319 6.81 -21.29 8.73
N GLY A 320 8.14 -21.26 8.63
CA GLY A 320 8.84 -21.49 7.35
C GLY A 320 8.55 -22.87 6.74
N ALA A 321 8.32 -23.89 7.54
CA ALA A 321 8.03 -25.26 7.06
C ALA A 321 6.78 -25.35 6.18
N GLY A 322 5.83 -24.41 6.32
CA GLY A 322 4.59 -24.38 5.54
C GLY A 322 4.73 -23.83 4.12
N PHE A 323 5.87 -23.25 3.77
CA PHE A 323 6.06 -22.51 2.53
C PHE A 323 7.28 -23.00 1.76
N ASN A 324 7.17 -23.19 0.46
CA ASN A 324 8.13 -23.66 -0.52
C ASN A 324 8.98 -24.89 -0.08
N PRO A 325 9.68 -25.59 -0.98
CA PRO A 325 10.52 -26.73 -0.63
C PRO A 325 11.71 -26.38 0.29
N ASP A 326 12.19 -25.13 0.21
CA ASP A 326 13.34 -24.66 0.99
C ASP A 326 12.94 -24.19 2.40
N GLN A 327 11.65 -24.33 2.79
CA GLN A 327 11.09 -23.95 4.10
C GLN A 327 11.46 -22.50 4.49
N MET A 328 11.50 -21.58 3.49
CA MET A 328 11.94 -20.18 3.62
C MET A 328 13.33 -20.05 4.27
N HIS A 329 14.17 -21.07 4.19
CA HIS A 329 15.48 -21.11 4.87
C HIS A 329 15.39 -20.67 6.34
N ALA A 330 14.33 -21.09 7.03
CA ALA A 330 14.00 -20.65 8.37
C ALA A 330 15.07 -21.05 9.40
N GLU A 331 15.24 -20.20 10.43
CA GLU A 331 16.20 -20.45 11.52
C GLU A 331 15.78 -19.66 12.76
N ARG A 332 15.99 -20.24 13.97
CA ARG A 332 15.88 -19.53 15.24
C ARG A 332 17.26 -19.11 15.74
N VAL A 333 17.40 -17.88 16.20
CA VAL A 333 18.67 -17.25 16.55
C VAL A 333 18.61 -16.65 17.96
N ASN A 334 19.73 -16.73 18.71
CA ASN A 334 19.90 -16.01 19.96
C ASN A 334 20.09 -14.51 19.67
N GLY A 335 19.04 -13.72 19.84
CA GLY A 335 19.03 -12.28 19.61
C GLY A 335 19.77 -11.46 20.70
N TYR A 336 20.23 -12.10 21.78
CA TYR A 336 21.03 -11.46 22.83
C TYR A 336 22.54 -11.51 22.56
N ASP A 337 23.01 -12.30 21.59
CA ASP A 337 24.39 -12.24 21.10
C ASP A 337 24.45 -11.52 19.74
N PRO A 338 24.99 -10.28 19.66
CA PRO A 338 25.03 -9.54 18.40
C PRO A 338 25.81 -10.26 17.31
N LEU A 339 26.82 -11.06 17.64
CA LEU A 339 27.62 -11.82 16.68
C LEU A 339 26.83 -12.99 16.08
N ALA A 340 25.96 -13.63 16.87
CA ALA A 340 25.06 -14.66 16.38
C ALA A 340 24.05 -14.09 15.38
N VAL A 341 23.51 -12.88 15.64
CA VAL A 341 22.59 -12.21 14.73
C VAL A 341 23.31 -11.77 13.43
N ILE A 342 24.50 -11.18 13.55
CA ILE A 342 25.33 -10.83 12.37
C ILE A 342 25.55 -12.05 11.47
N ASP A 343 25.97 -13.19 12.07
CA ASP A 343 26.21 -14.42 11.33
C ASP A 343 24.96 -14.90 10.61
N ALA A 344 23.83 -14.94 11.28
CA ALA A 344 22.57 -15.41 10.72
C ALA A 344 22.09 -14.49 9.59
N VAL A 345 22.06 -13.17 9.80
CA VAL A 345 21.60 -12.21 8.78
C VAL A 345 22.54 -12.22 7.58
N THR A 346 23.87 -12.33 7.80
CA THR A 346 24.83 -12.45 6.69
C THR A 346 24.55 -13.67 5.84
N ARG A 347 24.37 -14.84 6.44
CA ARG A 347 24.02 -16.09 5.71
C ARG A 347 22.69 -15.97 4.96
N LYS A 348 21.66 -15.37 5.58
CA LYS A 348 20.37 -15.16 4.90
C LYS A 348 20.53 -14.18 3.74
N LYS A 349 21.28 -13.09 3.92
CA LYS A 349 21.55 -12.14 2.85
C LYS A 349 22.26 -12.80 1.66
N GLU A 350 23.25 -13.66 1.91
CA GLU A 350 23.93 -14.43 0.86
C GLU A 350 22.96 -15.35 0.10
N ILE A 351 22.06 -16.04 0.82
CA ILE A 351 20.99 -16.87 0.24
C ILE A 351 20.07 -16.01 -0.66
N LEU A 352 19.64 -14.87 -0.17
CA LEU A 352 18.75 -13.97 -0.90
C LEU A 352 19.42 -13.38 -2.16
N LEU A 353 20.66 -12.92 -2.04
CA LEU A 353 21.44 -12.40 -3.16
C LEU A 353 21.80 -13.48 -4.19
N SER A 354 21.82 -14.76 -3.79
CA SER A 354 21.96 -15.88 -4.72
C SER A 354 20.65 -16.31 -5.38
N GLY A 355 19.58 -15.56 -5.21
CA GLY A 355 18.27 -15.80 -5.80
C GLY A 355 17.45 -16.94 -5.18
N LYS A 356 17.81 -17.41 -3.99
CA LYS A 356 17.12 -18.54 -3.34
C LYS A 356 16.05 -18.14 -2.35
N GLY A 357 15.73 -16.83 -2.19
CA GLY A 357 14.72 -16.34 -1.27
C GLY A 357 13.31 -16.86 -1.52
N PRO A 358 12.37 -16.55 -0.61
CA PRO A 358 12.51 -15.74 0.60
C PRO A 358 13.19 -16.47 1.76
N ALA A 359 13.53 -15.73 2.86
CA ALA A 359 14.09 -16.28 4.08
C ALA A 359 13.34 -15.80 5.33
N LEU A 360 13.42 -16.57 6.43
CA LEU A 360 12.79 -16.28 7.71
C LEU A 360 13.77 -16.42 8.87
N LEU A 361 13.78 -15.46 9.79
CA LEU A 361 14.48 -15.54 11.07
C LEU A 361 13.51 -15.38 12.25
N ASP A 362 13.67 -16.21 13.25
CA ASP A 362 13.04 -16.12 14.57
C ASP A 362 14.12 -15.68 15.57
N VAL A 363 14.28 -14.35 15.75
CA VAL A 363 15.31 -13.75 16.59
C VAL A 363 14.77 -13.58 18.01
N VAL A 364 15.21 -14.44 18.92
CA VAL A 364 14.77 -14.45 20.31
C VAL A 364 15.39 -13.30 21.08
N THR A 365 14.57 -12.43 21.58
CA THR A 365 14.95 -11.22 22.32
C THR A 365 13.99 -10.98 23.49
N TYR A 366 14.07 -9.83 24.15
CA TYR A 366 13.15 -9.49 25.24
C TYR A 366 12.90 -7.98 25.32
N ARG A 367 11.70 -7.57 25.71
CA ARG A 367 11.35 -6.17 25.96
C ARG A 367 11.38 -5.88 27.47
N VAL A 368 12.49 -5.36 27.98
CA VAL A 368 12.71 -5.14 29.43
C VAL A 368 11.69 -4.15 30.00
N SER A 369 11.37 -3.08 29.30
CA SER A 369 10.43 -2.02 29.71
C SER A 369 8.94 -2.36 29.52
N GLY A 370 8.58 -3.62 29.25
CA GLY A 370 7.19 -4.00 28.99
C GLY A 370 6.68 -3.56 27.61
N HIS A 371 5.36 -3.41 27.50
CA HIS A 371 4.76 -2.93 26.22
C HIS A 371 5.07 -1.46 25.97
N SER A 372 4.98 -0.63 26.99
CA SER A 372 5.31 0.80 26.97
C SER A 372 5.82 1.25 28.34
N PRO A 373 6.39 2.47 28.48
CA PRO A 373 6.84 2.98 29.77
C PRO A 373 5.77 3.05 30.87
N SER A 374 4.48 3.12 30.48
CA SER A 374 3.35 3.12 31.42
C SER A 374 2.81 1.72 31.74
N ASP A 375 3.41 0.67 31.20
CA ASP A 375 2.98 -0.71 31.42
C ASP A 375 3.45 -1.22 32.77
N SER A 376 2.53 -1.61 33.64
CA SER A 376 2.81 -2.20 34.95
C SER A 376 3.42 -3.60 34.86
N SER A 377 3.38 -4.23 33.69
CA SER A 377 3.95 -5.57 33.42
C SER A 377 3.45 -6.69 34.34
N THR A 378 2.23 -6.57 34.87
CA THR A 378 1.64 -7.54 35.82
C THR A 378 1.38 -8.92 35.23
N TYR A 379 1.47 -9.07 33.94
CA TYR A 379 1.34 -10.32 33.19
C TYR A 379 2.65 -11.14 33.16
N ARG A 380 3.76 -10.64 33.72
CA ARG A 380 5.08 -11.30 33.80
C ARG A 380 5.51 -11.45 35.24
N SER A 381 6.21 -12.55 35.57
CA SER A 381 6.79 -12.70 36.89
C SER A 381 8.02 -11.80 37.11
N ALA A 382 8.26 -11.41 38.33
CA ALA A 382 9.47 -10.65 38.68
C ALA A 382 10.74 -11.47 38.42
N GLU A 383 10.69 -12.78 38.71
CA GLU A 383 11.80 -13.71 38.46
C GLU A 383 12.18 -13.77 36.97
N GLU A 384 11.19 -13.81 36.07
CA GLU A 384 11.44 -13.79 34.63
C GLU A 384 12.14 -12.50 34.21
N ILE A 385 11.60 -11.35 34.63
CA ILE A 385 12.18 -10.04 34.32
C ILE A 385 13.62 -9.93 34.79
N GLU A 386 13.90 -10.36 36.04
CA GLU A 386 15.26 -10.33 36.59
C GLU A 386 16.20 -11.32 35.89
N ALA A 387 15.72 -12.49 35.49
CA ALA A 387 16.51 -13.42 34.68
C ALA A 387 16.96 -12.81 33.34
N TRP A 388 16.05 -12.11 32.62
CA TRP A 388 16.39 -11.43 31.37
C TRP A 388 17.28 -10.19 31.60
N LYS A 389 17.11 -9.44 32.70
CA LYS A 389 18.02 -8.36 33.07
C LYS A 389 19.42 -8.87 33.38
N ALA A 390 19.52 -9.99 34.06
CA ALA A 390 20.82 -10.63 34.37
C ALA A 390 21.54 -11.10 33.08
N ALA A 391 20.82 -11.41 32.05
CA ALA A 391 21.32 -11.78 30.73
C ALA A 391 21.55 -10.58 29.81
N ASP A 392 21.49 -9.33 30.32
CA ASP A 392 21.57 -8.11 29.49
C ASP A 392 22.62 -8.18 28.39
N PRO A 393 22.23 -7.97 27.10
CA PRO A 393 23.12 -8.20 25.96
C PRO A 393 24.32 -7.26 25.94
N ILE A 394 24.17 -6.01 26.38
CA ILE A 394 25.25 -5.01 26.39
C ILE A 394 26.29 -5.40 27.44
N GLU A 395 25.84 -5.73 28.65
CA GLU A 395 26.74 -6.16 29.74
C GLU A 395 27.41 -7.50 29.43
N ALA A 396 26.69 -8.45 28.83
CA ALA A 396 27.25 -9.72 28.41
C ALA A 396 28.35 -9.52 27.34
N PHE A 397 28.10 -8.68 26.36
CA PHE A 397 29.06 -8.36 25.30
C PHE A 397 30.26 -7.58 25.85
N ARG A 398 30.06 -6.58 26.73
CA ARG A 398 31.13 -5.87 27.45
C ARG A 398 32.07 -6.83 28.19
N LYS A 399 31.52 -7.74 28.97
CA LYS A 399 32.29 -8.78 29.69
C LYS A 399 33.08 -9.68 28.71
N LYS A 400 32.46 -10.07 27.60
CA LYS A 400 33.07 -10.87 26.53
C LYS A 400 34.30 -10.14 25.95
N LEU A 401 34.17 -8.83 25.65
CA LEU A 401 35.25 -8.00 25.11
C LEU A 401 36.41 -7.78 26.11
N ILE A 402 36.10 -7.55 27.40
CA ILE A 402 37.11 -7.38 28.45
C ILE A 402 37.87 -8.70 28.66
N SER A 403 37.17 -9.81 28.84
CA SER A 403 37.81 -11.13 29.06
C SER A 403 38.63 -11.55 27.86
N GLY A 404 38.22 -11.18 26.70
CA GLY A 404 38.93 -11.37 25.43
C GLY A 404 40.10 -10.42 25.21
N ARG A 405 40.37 -9.47 26.09
CA ARG A 405 41.43 -8.45 25.98
C ARG A 405 41.32 -7.59 24.73
N ILE A 406 40.09 -7.31 24.28
CA ILE A 406 39.82 -6.38 23.19
C ILE A 406 39.82 -4.93 23.68
N ALA A 407 39.20 -4.69 24.84
CA ALA A 407 39.17 -3.40 25.51
C ALA A 407 39.27 -3.53 27.03
N LYS A 408 39.54 -2.41 27.70
CA LYS A 408 39.55 -2.32 29.16
C LYS A 408 38.23 -1.75 29.67
N LYS A 409 37.95 -1.89 30.95
CA LYS A 409 36.76 -1.37 31.60
C LYS A 409 36.62 0.14 31.37
N ASP A 410 37.68 0.89 31.56
CA ASP A 410 37.70 2.34 31.44
C ASP A 410 37.33 2.83 30.04
N ASP A 411 37.65 2.06 28.99
CA ASP A 411 37.28 2.41 27.60
C ASP A 411 35.75 2.47 27.44
N PHE A 412 35.01 1.60 28.09
CA PHE A 412 33.57 1.56 28.11
C PHE A 412 32.93 2.65 28.99
N ASP A 413 33.52 2.93 30.13
CA ASP A 413 33.03 3.94 31.06
C ASP A 413 33.12 5.34 30.39
N VAL A 414 34.25 5.67 29.72
CA VAL A 414 34.44 6.90 28.95
C VAL A 414 33.44 6.98 27.78
N MET A 415 33.22 5.88 27.05
CA MET A 415 32.27 5.85 25.95
C MET A 415 30.84 6.13 26.44
N HIS A 416 30.45 5.58 27.56
CA HIS A 416 29.14 5.82 28.16
C HIS A 416 28.94 7.28 28.55
N GLU A 417 29.91 7.91 29.23
CA GLU A 417 29.87 9.33 29.55
C GLU A 417 29.71 10.22 28.29
N MET A 418 30.45 9.87 27.22
CA MET A 418 30.36 10.60 25.97
C MET A 418 28.97 10.46 25.33
N ILE A 419 28.39 9.26 25.33
CA ILE A 419 27.05 8.98 24.79
C ILE A 419 25.98 9.74 25.57
N THR A 420 26.00 9.68 26.89
CA THR A 420 25.04 10.38 27.75
C THR A 420 25.12 11.89 27.59
N LYS A 421 26.34 12.46 27.49
CA LYS A 421 26.53 13.88 27.20
C LYS A 421 25.94 14.26 25.83
N ARG A 422 26.27 13.50 24.77
CA ARG A 422 25.74 13.70 23.42
C ARG A 422 24.21 13.70 23.42
N MET A 423 23.61 12.69 24.05
CA MET A 423 22.16 12.54 24.11
C MET A 423 21.50 13.72 24.83
N THR A 424 22.13 14.21 25.90
CA THR A 424 21.66 15.39 26.63
C THR A 424 21.66 16.65 25.76
N GLU A 425 22.72 16.90 24.99
CA GLU A 425 22.80 18.06 24.11
C GLU A 425 21.80 17.96 22.93
N ILE A 426 21.63 16.77 22.34
CA ILE A 426 20.64 16.53 21.30
C ILE A 426 19.23 16.80 21.83
N MET A 427 18.93 16.34 23.04
CA MET A 427 17.63 16.57 23.67
C MET A 427 17.37 18.08 23.86
N LYS A 428 18.35 18.84 24.34
CA LYS A 428 18.22 20.30 24.49
C LYS A 428 17.87 21.01 23.18
N LEU A 429 18.44 20.57 22.07
CA LEU A 429 18.12 21.11 20.75
C LEU A 429 16.70 20.71 20.32
N ALA A 430 16.31 19.47 20.51
CA ALA A 430 15.02 18.96 20.05
C ALA A 430 13.81 19.52 20.84
N ILE A 431 14.01 19.92 22.10
CA ILE A 431 12.93 20.52 22.91
C ILE A 431 12.84 22.03 22.81
N ASN A 432 13.82 22.69 22.24
CA ASN A 432 13.84 24.15 22.09
C ASN A 432 12.89 24.57 20.98
N ASP A 433 11.82 25.32 21.31
CA ASP A 433 10.78 25.71 20.34
C ASP A 433 11.27 26.74 19.32
N GLU A 434 12.35 27.51 19.60
CA GLU A 434 12.94 28.43 18.63
C GLU A 434 13.81 27.70 17.58
N ILE A 435 14.49 26.62 17.99
CA ILE A 435 15.38 25.82 17.14
C ILE A 435 14.58 24.76 16.41
N SER A 436 13.70 24.11 17.14
CA SER A 436 12.92 22.95 16.71
C SER A 436 11.41 23.21 16.90
N PRO A 437 10.80 24.10 16.12
CA PRO A 437 9.38 24.43 16.29
C PRO A 437 8.49 23.27 15.89
N ARG A 438 7.26 23.25 16.43
CA ARG A 438 6.18 22.41 15.92
C ARG A 438 5.49 23.07 14.75
N MET A 439 4.75 22.27 13.96
CA MET A 439 3.90 22.80 12.90
C MET A 439 2.80 23.69 13.51
N ASP A 440 2.70 24.92 13.04
CA ASP A 440 1.71 25.91 13.51
C ASP A 440 0.49 25.90 12.59
N LEU A 441 -0.50 25.06 12.92
CA LEU A 441 -1.73 24.93 12.16
C LEU A 441 -2.70 26.11 12.33
N VAL A 442 -2.43 27.00 13.28
CA VAL A 442 -3.22 28.25 13.44
C VAL A 442 -2.75 29.29 12.42
N LYS A 443 -1.43 29.44 12.24
CA LYS A 443 -0.88 30.37 11.25
C LYS A 443 -0.92 29.81 9.82
N ASN A 444 -0.83 28.48 9.68
CA ASN A 444 -0.89 27.80 8.40
C ASN A 444 -1.85 26.59 8.50
N PRO A 445 -3.17 26.81 8.39
CA PRO A 445 -4.15 25.73 8.50
C PRO A 445 -4.03 24.66 7.40
N ASP A 446 -3.47 25.03 6.25
CA ASP A 446 -3.31 24.14 5.10
C ASP A 446 -2.00 23.33 5.11
N ALA A 447 -1.19 23.46 6.16
CA ALA A 447 0.15 22.85 6.21
C ALA A 447 0.10 21.31 6.03
N ILE A 448 -0.89 20.63 6.59
CA ILE A 448 -1.09 19.18 6.38
C ILE A 448 -1.83 18.93 5.08
N ALA A 449 -2.88 19.69 4.78
CA ALA A 449 -3.68 19.52 3.56
C ALA A 449 -2.81 19.59 2.29
N SER A 450 -1.82 20.49 2.25
CA SER A 450 -0.88 20.62 1.14
C SER A 450 0.05 19.40 0.93
N LEU A 451 0.13 18.49 1.91
CA LEU A 451 0.94 17.27 1.85
C LEU A 451 0.12 16.03 1.50
N MET A 452 -1.22 16.13 1.51
CA MET A 452 -2.12 15.01 1.26
C MET A 452 -1.97 14.46 -0.15
N PHE A 453 -1.84 15.35 -1.14
CA PHE A 453 -1.67 14.99 -2.54
C PHE A 453 -0.51 15.77 -3.15
N SER A 454 0.31 15.09 -3.93
CA SER A 454 1.42 15.72 -4.65
C SER A 454 0.93 16.45 -5.91
N ASN A 455 -0.15 15.96 -6.52
CA ASN A 455 -0.71 16.43 -7.80
C ASN A 455 0.35 16.55 -8.92
N GLN A 456 1.40 15.73 -8.84
CA GLN A 456 2.46 15.70 -9.84
C GLN A 456 2.10 14.74 -10.97
N GLN A 457 2.61 15.03 -12.16
CA GLN A 457 2.53 14.20 -13.35
C GLN A 457 3.92 13.69 -13.70
N VAL A 458 4.09 12.38 -13.79
CA VAL A 458 5.37 11.71 -14.12
C VAL A 458 5.10 10.64 -15.16
N LYS A 459 5.61 10.84 -16.38
CA LYS A 459 5.40 9.88 -17.47
C LYS A 459 6.09 8.54 -17.21
N SER A 460 7.34 8.57 -16.76
CA SER A 460 8.15 7.39 -16.44
C SER A 460 8.95 7.63 -15.16
N PHE A 461 9.01 6.65 -14.27
CA PHE A 461 9.84 6.69 -13.06
C PHE A 461 11.29 6.24 -13.31
N ASP A 462 11.59 5.70 -14.48
CA ASP A 462 12.95 5.31 -14.90
C ASP A 462 13.08 5.61 -16.42
N PRO A 463 13.16 6.90 -16.80
CA PRO A 463 13.10 7.32 -18.20
C PRO A 463 14.32 6.91 -19.01
N ASP A 464 15.43 6.54 -18.36
CA ASP A 464 16.65 6.10 -19.02
C ASP A 464 16.63 4.60 -19.38
N ARG A 465 15.65 3.87 -18.89
CA ARG A 465 15.47 2.45 -19.17
C ARG A 465 14.32 2.22 -20.17
N GLU A 466 14.61 1.44 -21.21
CA GLU A 466 13.57 1.01 -22.14
C GLU A 466 12.59 0.00 -21.47
N PRO A 467 11.28 0.13 -21.70
CA PRO A 467 10.31 -0.83 -21.22
C PRO A 467 10.49 -2.22 -21.83
N GLU A 468 10.55 -3.24 -20.98
CA GLU A 468 10.65 -4.63 -21.44
C GLU A 468 9.30 -5.11 -21.96
N VAL A 469 9.24 -5.42 -23.26
CA VAL A 469 8.05 -5.90 -23.95
C VAL A 469 8.39 -7.09 -24.85
N LEU A 470 7.41 -7.95 -25.11
CA LEU A 470 7.61 -9.19 -25.89
C LEU A 470 7.36 -8.99 -27.39
N MET A 471 6.71 -7.92 -27.78
CA MET A 471 6.41 -7.58 -29.19
C MET A 471 6.21 -6.07 -29.34
N PRO A 472 6.31 -5.51 -30.55
CA PRO A 472 5.86 -4.15 -30.83
C PRO A 472 4.35 -4.00 -30.55
N LYS A 473 3.93 -2.85 -30.00
CA LYS A 473 2.52 -2.59 -29.62
C LYS A 473 1.56 -2.81 -30.80
N GLU A 474 1.96 -2.38 -31.99
CA GLU A 474 1.17 -2.45 -33.23
C GLU A 474 0.95 -3.89 -33.71
N GLU A 475 1.79 -4.83 -33.28
CA GLU A 475 1.67 -6.25 -33.61
C GLU A 475 0.73 -7.00 -32.69
N ASN A 476 0.41 -6.44 -31.52
CA ASN A 476 -0.51 -7.04 -30.55
C ASN A 476 -1.88 -7.30 -31.17
N PRO A 477 -2.42 -8.53 -31.08
CA PRO A 477 -3.68 -8.91 -31.72
C PRO A 477 -4.87 -8.06 -31.26
N ARG A 478 -4.94 -7.71 -29.97
CA ARG A 478 -6.03 -6.86 -29.45
C ARG A 478 -5.90 -5.42 -29.92
N VAL A 479 -4.69 -4.86 -29.93
CA VAL A 479 -4.47 -3.50 -30.49
C VAL A 479 -4.93 -3.44 -31.94
N LYS A 480 -4.59 -4.43 -32.77
CA LYS A 480 -5.07 -4.53 -34.16
C LYS A 480 -6.59 -4.59 -34.22
N GLN A 481 -7.22 -5.39 -33.37
CA GLN A 481 -8.66 -5.52 -33.30
C GLN A 481 -9.32 -4.16 -32.94
N LEU A 482 -8.79 -3.45 -31.94
CA LEU A 482 -9.35 -2.20 -31.46
C LEU A 482 -9.25 -1.06 -32.49
N LYS A 483 -8.21 -1.05 -33.33
CA LYS A 483 -8.08 -0.09 -34.45
C LYS A 483 -9.24 -0.17 -35.43
N SER A 484 -9.91 -1.32 -35.56
CA SER A 484 -11.04 -1.53 -36.44
C SER A 484 -12.41 -1.24 -35.83
N LYS A 485 -12.48 -0.95 -34.52
CA LYS A 485 -13.73 -0.67 -33.82
C LYS A 485 -14.18 0.77 -34.01
N ALA A 486 -15.50 0.95 -34.11
CA ALA A 486 -16.10 2.27 -34.14
C ALA A 486 -15.88 2.98 -32.78
N ARG A 487 -15.40 4.21 -32.88
CA ARG A 487 -15.08 5.04 -31.71
C ARG A 487 -16.29 5.76 -31.12
N PHE A 488 -17.40 5.78 -31.87
CA PHE A 488 -18.69 6.33 -31.47
C PHE A 488 -19.78 5.29 -31.67
N ALA A 489 -20.81 5.34 -30.82
CA ALA A 489 -21.89 4.35 -30.85
C ALA A 489 -22.85 4.48 -32.03
N PHE A 490 -22.80 5.61 -32.76
CA PHE A 490 -23.64 5.90 -33.92
C PHE A 490 -22.77 6.17 -35.15
N ASP A 491 -23.30 5.82 -36.34
CA ASP A 491 -22.69 6.17 -37.64
C ASP A 491 -23.01 7.62 -38.05
N GLU A 492 -22.45 8.08 -39.18
CA GLU A 492 -22.68 9.44 -39.70
C GLU A 492 -24.15 9.74 -40.00
N ALA A 493 -24.97 8.70 -40.19
CA ALA A 493 -26.42 8.81 -40.43
C ALA A 493 -27.23 8.75 -39.11
N GLY A 494 -26.57 8.69 -37.97
CA GLY A 494 -27.18 8.58 -36.63
C GLY A 494 -27.75 7.20 -36.33
N LYS A 495 -27.40 6.15 -37.08
CA LYS A 495 -27.83 4.78 -36.79
C LYS A 495 -26.90 4.10 -35.83
N PRO A 496 -27.45 3.32 -34.86
CA PRO A 496 -26.61 2.59 -33.91
C PRO A 496 -25.67 1.58 -34.58
N VAL A 497 -24.39 1.67 -34.28
CA VAL A 497 -23.39 0.67 -34.68
C VAL A 497 -23.62 -0.60 -33.84
N PRO A 498 -23.51 -1.82 -34.39
CA PRO A 498 -23.63 -3.04 -33.60
C PRO A 498 -22.64 -3.06 -32.40
N LYS A 499 -23.10 -3.41 -31.22
CA LYS A 499 -22.30 -3.35 -29.95
C LYS A 499 -20.94 -4.02 -30.09
N ILE A 500 -20.85 -5.18 -30.75
CA ILE A 500 -19.59 -5.92 -30.93
C ILE A 500 -18.55 -5.14 -31.73
N LYS A 501 -18.98 -4.19 -32.56
CA LYS A 501 -18.13 -3.33 -33.38
C LYS A 501 -17.78 -2.01 -32.70
N GLN A 502 -18.39 -1.70 -31.56
CA GLN A 502 -18.09 -0.48 -30.79
C GLN A 502 -16.89 -0.69 -29.91
N LEU A 503 -16.11 0.36 -29.66
CA LEU A 503 -15.11 0.42 -28.62
C LEU A 503 -15.83 0.69 -27.29
N GLY A 504 -15.79 -0.29 -26.38
CA GLY A 504 -16.43 -0.17 -25.07
C GLY A 504 -15.50 0.36 -23.98
N VAL A 505 -16.04 0.58 -22.79
CA VAL A 505 -15.26 1.03 -21.60
C VAL A 505 -14.06 0.11 -21.34
N ARG A 506 -14.26 -1.22 -21.41
CA ARG A 506 -13.18 -2.21 -21.25
C ARG A 506 -12.04 -2.01 -22.25
N ASP A 507 -12.38 -1.70 -23.49
CA ASP A 507 -11.40 -1.52 -24.54
C ASP A 507 -10.64 -0.19 -24.37
N ALA A 508 -11.34 0.86 -23.94
CA ALA A 508 -10.77 2.18 -23.64
C ALA A 508 -9.74 2.11 -22.51
N LEU A 509 -10.06 1.37 -21.42
CA LEU A 509 -9.13 1.09 -20.33
C LEU A 509 -7.89 0.33 -20.80
N PHE A 510 -8.09 -0.72 -21.60
CA PHE A 510 -6.98 -1.50 -22.15
C PHE A 510 -6.03 -0.65 -22.99
N GLU A 511 -6.55 0.24 -23.87
CA GLU A 511 -5.71 1.11 -24.68
C GLU A 511 -4.78 1.96 -23.82
N THR A 512 -5.29 2.56 -22.77
CA THR A 512 -4.49 3.40 -21.86
C THR A 512 -3.45 2.59 -21.08
N ILE A 513 -3.85 1.42 -20.57
CA ILE A 513 -2.98 0.57 -19.78
C ILE A 513 -1.83 0.03 -20.63
N ILE A 514 -2.11 -0.47 -21.84
CA ILE A 514 -1.04 -0.98 -22.70
C ILE A 514 -0.09 0.15 -23.12
N ASP A 515 -0.61 1.34 -23.42
CA ASP A 515 0.22 2.50 -23.77
C ASP A 515 1.20 2.84 -22.64
N LYS A 516 0.74 2.84 -21.39
CA LYS A 516 1.59 3.11 -20.24
C LYS A 516 2.64 2.02 -20.01
N PHE A 517 2.35 0.76 -20.30
CA PHE A 517 3.36 -0.31 -20.25
C PHE A 517 4.50 -0.14 -21.27
N TYR A 518 4.22 0.50 -22.39
CA TYR A 518 5.23 0.84 -23.40
C TYR A 518 5.95 2.17 -23.13
N GLU A 519 5.51 2.92 -22.12
CA GLU A 519 6.10 4.21 -21.73
C GLU A 519 6.92 4.15 -20.44
N ASP A 520 6.43 3.42 -19.42
CA ASP A 520 7.06 3.36 -18.09
C ASP A 520 7.59 1.96 -17.79
N PRO A 521 8.93 1.75 -17.79
CA PRO A 521 9.54 0.45 -17.53
C PRO A 521 9.32 -0.06 -16.10
N THR A 522 8.94 0.82 -15.17
CA THR A 522 8.68 0.44 -13.77
C THR A 522 7.26 -0.09 -13.57
N LEU A 523 6.35 0.12 -14.54
CA LEU A 523 4.96 -0.28 -14.39
C LEU A 523 4.83 -1.81 -14.31
N VAL A 524 4.16 -2.25 -13.25
CA VAL A 524 3.67 -3.62 -13.08
C VAL A 524 2.16 -3.63 -12.89
N ALA A 525 1.51 -4.71 -13.29
CA ALA A 525 0.11 -4.95 -12.96
C ALA A 525 -0.10 -6.38 -12.47
N TYR A 526 -0.89 -6.54 -11.42
CA TYR A 526 -1.23 -7.84 -10.88
C TYR A 526 -2.53 -7.81 -10.05
N GLY A 527 -3.03 -8.99 -9.78
CA GLY A 527 -4.22 -9.28 -9.02
C GLY A 527 -4.59 -10.75 -9.28
N GLU A 528 -5.77 -11.15 -8.87
CA GLU A 528 -6.25 -12.50 -9.08
C GLU A 528 -6.61 -12.72 -10.55
N ASP A 529 -6.10 -13.80 -11.15
CA ASP A 529 -6.35 -14.20 -12.53
C ASP A 529 -6.16 -13.07 -13.59
N ASN A 530 -5.26 -12.14 -13.32
CA ASN A 530 -5.00 -11.02 -14.23
C ASN A 530 -4.30 -11.46 -15.51
N ARG A 531 -3.22 -12.25 -15.38
CA ARG A 531 -2.52 -12.83 -16.52
C ARG A 531 -3.32 -14.00 -17.06
N ASP A 532 -3.24 -14.27 -18.34
CA ASP A 532 -3.88 -15.35 -19.09
C ASP A 532 -5.41 -15.24 -19.19
N TRP A 533 -6.13 -15.05 -18.10
CA TRP A 533 -7.58 -14.79 -18.15
C TRP A 533 -7.89 -13.35 -18.56
N GLY A 534 -7.08 -12.40 -18.10
CA GLY A 534 -7.21 -10.97 -18.39
C GLY A 534 -7.92 -10.16 -17.31
N GLY A 535 -7.92 -10.66 -16.07
CA GLY A 535 -8.68 -10.12 -14.95
C GLY A 535 -10.14 -10.57 -14.95
N ALA A 536 -10.86 -10.31 -13.89
CA ALA A 536 -12.24 -10.76 -13.68
C ALA A 536 -13.19 -10.39 -14.85
N PHE A 537 -12.96 -9.22 -15.46
CA PHE A 537 -13.81 -8.68 -16.52
C PHE A 537 -13.06 -8.44 -17.84
N ALA A 538 -11.94 -9.12 -18.04
CA ALA A 538 -11.16 -9.16 -19.28
C ALA A 538 -10.64 -7.78 -19.75
N VAL A 539 -10.42 -6.84 -18.82
CA VAL A 539 -9.78 -5.56 -19.15
C VAL A 539 -8.35 -5.79 -19.63
N TYR A 540 -7.61 -6.69 -18.99
CA TYR A 540 -6.21 -7.00 -19.31
C TYR A 540 -6.02 -8.01 -20.44
N ARG A 541 -7.09 -8.57 -21.01
CA ARG A 541 -6.95 -9.54 -22.11
C ARG A 541 -6.13 -8.94 -23.25
N GLY A 542 -5.08 -9.63 -23.66
CA GLY A 542 -4.14 -9.15 -24.69
C GLY A 542 -2.82 -8.60 -24.11
N LEU A 543 -2.73 -8.35 -22.82
CA LEU A 543 -1.46 -7.95 -22.21
C LEU A 543 -0.49 -9.14 -22.07
N THR A 544 -0.98 -10.36 -21.90
CA THR A 544 -0.17 -11.57 -21.75
C THR A 544 0.79 -11.77 -22.92
N GLU A 545 0.36 -11.47 -24.13
CA GLU A 545 1.17 -11.57 -25.33
C GLU A 545 2.23 -10.48 -25.43
N ALA A 546 1.97 -9.32 -24.83
CA ALA A 546 2.83 -8.14 -24.93
C ALA A 546 3.87 -8.04 -23.82
N LEU A 547 3.63 -8.64 -22.65
CA LEU A 547 4.39 -8.35 -21.43
C LEU A 547 5.05 -9.60 -20.84
N PRO A 548 6.30 -9.49 -20.38
CA PRO A 548 6.95 -10.56 -19.60
C PRO A 548 6.26 -10.73 -18.23
N TYR A 549 6.51 -11.90 -17.60
CA TYR A 549 5.86 -12.25 -16.33
C TYR A 549 6.14 -11.26 -15.21
N HIS A 550 7.36 -10.76 -15.08
CA HIS A 550 7.73 -9.84 -14.01
C HIS A 550 7.05 -8.47 -14.09
N ARG A 551 6.42 -8.14 -15.23
CA ARG A 551 5.64 -6.91 -15.39
C ARG A 551 4.14 -7.13 -15.32
N PHE A 552 3.66 -8.34 -15.62
CA PHE A 552 2.25 -8.68 -15.59
C PHE A 552 2.06 -10.15 -15.15
N PHE A 553 1.49 -10.37 -13.97
CA PHE A 553 1.40 -11.69 -13.35
C PHE A 553 0.15 -11.85 -12.49
N ASN A 554 -0.11 -13.10 -12.06
CA ASN A 554 -1.17 -13.41 -11.12
C ASN A 554 -0.66 -13.33 -9.69
N ALA A 555 -1.39 -12.65 -8.80
CA ALA A 555 -1.25 -12.76 -7.37
C ALA A 555 -1.99 -14.02 -6.85
N PRO A 556 -1.65 -14.53 -5.67
CA PRO A 556 -2.52 -15.48 -4.99
C PRO A 556 -3.79 -14.76 -4.54
N ILE A 557 -4.83 -15.50 -4.14
CA ILE A 557 -6.02 -14.91 -3.49
C ILE A 557 -5.59 -14.40 -2.11
N SER A 558 -5.36 -13.09 -2.01
CA SER A 558 -4.76 -12.45 -0.85
C SER A 558 -4.84 -10.93 -0.98
N GLU A 559 -6.01 -10.37 -0.77
CA GLU A 559 -6.30 -8.98 -1.06
C GLU A 559 -5.42 -8.02 -0.24
N SER A 560 -5.12 -8.35 1.02
CA SER A 560 -4.19 -7.57 1.85
C SER A 560 -2.78 -7.57 1.26
N ALA A 561 -2.25 -8.73 0.86
CA ALA A 561 -0.91 -8.79 0.25
C ALA A 561 -0.88 -8.13 -1.13
N ILE A 562 -1.96 -8.20 -1.91
CA ILE A 562 -2.07 -7.51 -3.22
C ILE A 562 -1.94 -5.99 -3.04
N VAL A 563 -2.75 -5.40 -2.17
CA VAL A 563 -2.73 -3.94 -1.98
C VAL A 563 -1.50 -3.49 -1.18
N GLY A 564 -1.14 -4.21 -0.11
CA GLY A 564 0.04 -3.88 0.70
C GLY A 564 1.34 -3.95 -0.08
N SER A 565 1.50 -4.94 -0.98
CA SER A 565 2.67 -4.98 -1.86
C SER A 565 2.66 -3.87 -2.92
N ALA A 566 1.50 -3.42 -3.37
CA ALA A 566 1.42 -2.25 -4.24
C ALA A 566 1.94 -0.99 -3.53
N VAL A 567 1.60 -0.83 -2.25
CA VAL A 567 2.12 0.28 -1.42
C VAL A 567 3.64 0.24 -1.34
N GLY A 568 4.23 -0.90 -1.00
CA GLY A 568 5.69 -1.04 -0.91
C GLY A 568 6.41 -0.89 -2.25
N TYR A 569 5.80 -1.36 -3.33
CA TYR A 569 6.31 -1.18 -4.68
C TYR A 569 6.38 0.30 -5.07
N ALA A 570 5.30 1.03 -4.82
CA ALA A 570 5.21 2.46 -5.09
C ALA A 570 6.20 3.27 -4.25
N MET A 571 6.31 2.98 -2.94
CA MET A 571 7.29 3.63 -2.04
C MET A 571 8.73 3.46 -2.51
N SER A 572 9.02 2.36 -3.20
CA SER A 572 10.36 2.05 -3.70
C SER A 572 10.68 2.71 -5.05
N GLY A 573 9.73 3.46 -5.62
CA GLY A 573 9.93 4.24 -6.85
C GLY A 573 9.38 3.59 -8.11
N GLY A 574 8.41 2.67 -8.00
CA GLY A 574 7.74 2.04 -9.14
C GLY A 574 6.28 2.46 -9.28
N ARG A 575 5.71 2.30 -10.47
CA ARG A 575 4.29 2.48 -10.75
C ARG A 575 3.58 1.13 -10.73
N VAL A 576 2.36 1.10 -10.17
CA VAL A 576 1.64 -0.17 -10.03
C VAL A 576 0.14 -0.04 -10.27
N ILE A 577 -0.41 -1.02 -10.97
CA ILE A 577 -1.85 -1.24 -11.07
C ILE A 577 -2.16 -2.55 -10.34
N VAL A 578 -3.08 -2.51 -9.40
CA VAL A 578 -3.63 -3.73 -8.77
C VAL A 578 -5.14 -3.79 -8.95
N GLU A 579 -5.67 -5.00 -9.04
CA GLU A 579 -7.10 -5.23 -9.22
C GLU A 579 -7.67 -6.02 -8.03
N LEU A 580 -8.73 -5.49 -7.42
CA LEU A 580 -9.68 -6.24 -6.62
C LEU A 580 -10.91 -6.53 -7.48
N MET A 581 -11.29 -7.81 -7.60
CA MET A 581 -12.34 -8.22 -8.51
C MET A 581 -13.67 -7.51 -8.25
N TYR A 582 -14.02 -7.30 -6.97
CA TYR A 582 -15.27 -6.71 -6.54
C TYR A 582 -15.06 -5.72 -5.39
N ALA A 583 -15.92 -4.70 -5.32
CA ALA A 583 -15.91 -3.74 -4.22
C ALA A 583 -16.13 -4.39 -2.85
N ASP A 584 -16.85 -5.51 -2.82
CA ASP A 584 -17.07 -6.32 -1.62
C ASP A 584 -15.74 -6.78 -0.96
N PHE A 585 -14.68 -6.93 -1.74
CA PHE A 585 -13.36 -7.41 -1.27
C PHE A 585 -12.47 -6.29 -0.71
N ILE A 586 -12.87 -5.02 -0.82
CA ILE A 586 -12.21 -3.90 -0.13
C ILE A 586 -12.07 -4.18 1.36
N GLY A 587 -13.08 -4.87 1.96
CA GLY A 587 -13.05 -5.24 3.37
C GLY A 587 -11.89 -6.16 3.74
N CYS A 588 -11.44 -7.03 2.83
CA CYS A 588 -10.30 -7.93 3.06
C CYS A 588 -8.97 -7.18 3.08
N ALA A 589 -8.84 -6.08 2.30
CA ALA A 589 -7.66 -5.22 2.23
C ALA A 589 -7.85 -3.88 2.96
N GLY A 590 -8.72 -3.83 3.95
CA GLY A 590 -9.13 -2.57 4.60
C GLY A 590 -7.96 -1.78 5.19
N ASP A 591 -7.04 -2.43 5.92
CA ASP A 591 -5.86 -1.75 6.45
C ASP A 591 -4.98 -1.20 5.34
N GLU A 592 -4.69 -2.02 4.35
CA GLU A 592 -3.77 -1.68 3.27
C GLU A 592 -4.29 -0.50 2.43
N ILE A 593 -5.60 -0.38 2.25
CA ILE A 593 -6.22 0.75 1.56
C ILE A 593 -6.31 1.97 2.48
N PHE A 594 -6.87 1.82 3.70
CA PHE A 594 -7.26 2.93 4.56
C PHE A 594 -6.11 3.53 5.37
N ASN A 595 -5.10 2.73 5.72
CA ASN A 595 -3.94 3.16 6.51
C ASN A 595 -2.66 3.22 5.69
N GLN A 596 -2.40 2.24 4.81
CA GLN A 596 -1.13 2.15 4.12
C GLN A 596 -1.14 2.99 2.83
N MET A 597 -2.03 2.69 1.88
CA MET A 597 -2.13 3.41 0.61
C MET A 597 -2.47 4.89 0.80
N ALA A 598 -3.40 5.20 1.70
CA ALA A 598 -3.92 6.55 1.91
C ALA A 598 -2.97 7.52 2.63
N LYS A 599 -2.13 7.03 3.57
CA LYS A 599 -1.50 7.93 4.55
C LYS A 599 -0.01 8.18 4.39
N TRP A 600 0.75 7.26 3.77
CA TRP A 600 2.21 7.36 3.76
C TRP A 600 2.73 8.60 3.05
N GLN A 601 2.05 9.10 2.01
CA GLN A 601 2.48 10.32 1.35
C GLN A 601 2.48 11.52 2.31
N ALA A 602 1.37 11.75 3.01
CA ALA A 602 1.28 12.84 3.99
C ALA A 602 2.19 12.61 5.20
N MET A 603 2.20 11.38 5.77
CA MET A 603 3.03 11.02 6.92
C MET A 603 4.52 11.12 6.65
N SER A 604 4.95 11.03 5.40
CA SER A 604 6.33 11.24 4.98
C SER A 604 6.66 12.71 4.68
N ALA A 605 5.76 13.64 4.98
CA ALA A 605 5.87 15.03 4.56
C ALA A 605 6.04 15.21 3.04
N GLY A 606 5.44 14.32 2.24
CA GLY A 606 5.49 14.34 0.78
C GLY A 606 6.76 13.76 0.16
N ILE A 607 7.66 13.16 0.97
CA ILE A 607 8.88 12.50 0.47
C ILE A 607 8.52 11.27 -0.35
N LEU A 608 7.64 10.42 0.18
CA LEU A 608 7.13 9.25 -0.52
C LEU A 608 6.06 9.65 -1.55
N LYS A 609 6.12 9.03 -2.73
CA LYS A 609 5.08 9.09 -3.74
C LYS A 609 4.34 7.77 -3.79
N MET A 610 3.06 7.82 -4.15
CA MET A 610 2.17 6.66 -4.11
C MET A 610 1.47 6.45 -5.46
N PRO A 611 2.21 6.23 -6.56
CA PRO A 611 1.64 6.05 -7.91
C PRO A 611 0.94 4.70 -8.05
N ILE A 612 -0.15 4.53 -7.33
CA ILE A 612 -0.96 3.31 -7.29
C ILE A 612 -2.30 3.57 -7.94
N VAL A 613 -2.68 2.72 -8.88
CA VAL A 613 -4.06 2.62 -9.36
C VAL A 613 -4.65 1.32 -8.86
N LEU A 614 -5.57 1.42 -7.91
CA LEU A 614 -6.37 0.30 -7.42
C LEU A 614 -7.67 0.23 -8.23
N ARG A 615 -7.76 -0.74 -9.15
CA ARG A 615 -8.96 -1.01 -9.93
C ARG A 615 -9.93 -1.88 -9.15
N VAL A 616 -11.18 -1.44 -9.07
CA VAL A 616 -12.22 -2.12 -8.29
C VAL A 616 -13.52 -2.18 -9.08
N SER A 617 -14.10 -3.37 -9.29
CA SER A 617 -15.39 -3.44 -9.99
C SER A 617 -16.57 -3.27 -9.02
N VAL A 618 -17.56 -2.50 -9.47
CA VAL A 618 -18.84 -2.34 -8.78
C VAL A 618 -19.88 -3.25 -9.43
N GLY A 619 -20.60 -4.00 -8.62
CA GLY A 619 -21.22 -5.21 -9.02
C GLY A 619 -22.60 -5.15 -9.66
N SER A 620 -22.90 -6.25 -10.29
CA SER A 620 -24.20 -6.66 -10.80
C SER A 620 -24.15 -8.16 -11.12
N LYS A 621 -25.24 -8.87 -10.99
CA LYS A 621 -25.45 -10.27 -11.38
C LYS A 621 -24.99 -11.35 -10.41
N TYR A 622 -24.21 -11.03 -9.42
CA TYR A 622 -23.54 -12.02 -8.57
C TYR A 622 -24.06 -12.06 -7.12
N GLY A 623 -25.16 -11.34 -6.83
CA GLY A 623 -25.81 -11.34 -5.52
C GLY A 623 -25.07 -10.58 -4.43
N ALA A 624 -25.34 -10.89 -3.17
CA ALA A 624 -25.05 -10.04 -2.03
C ALA A 624 -23.58 -9.76 -1.76
N GLN A 625 -22.66 -10.67 -2.09
CA GLN A 625 -21.23 -10.58 -1.74
C GLN A 625 -20.33 -10.22 -2.94
N HIS A 626 -20.91 -9.91 -4.11
CA HIS A 626 -20.17 -9.61 -5.34
C HIS A 626 -20.82 -8.50 -6.15
N SER A 627 -21.70 -7.71 -5.55
CA SER A 627 -22.48 -6.70 -6.28
C SER A 627 -22.68 -5.40 -5.50
N GLN A 628 -21.83 -5.13 -4.51
CA GLN A 628 -21.91 -3.90 -3.72
C GLN A 628 -21.23 -2.73 -4.43
N ASP A 629 -21.68 -1.54 -4.09
CA ASP A 629 -20.99 -0.28 -4.38
C ASP A 629 -20.52 0.32 -3.05
N TRP A 630 -19.21 0.26 -2.81
CA TRP A 630 -18.58 0.77 -1.60
C TRP A 630 -17.69 1.99 -1.87
N THR A 631 -18.01 2.79 -2.88
CA THR A 631 -17.31 4.05 -3.18
C THR A 631 -17.23 4.97 -1.96
N ALA A 632 -18.30 5.02 -1.15
CA ALA A 632 -18.36 5.85 0.05
C ALA A 632 -17.31 5.49 1.10
N LEU A 633 -16.92 4.22 1.23
CA LEU A 633 -15.89 3.80 2.19
C LEU A 633 -14.53 4.41 1.83
N THR A 634 -14.17 4.39 0.56
CA THR A 634 -12.90 4.94 0.09
C THR A 634 -12.92 6.46 0.03
N ALA A 635 -14.06 7.06 -0.32
CA ALA A 635 -14.25 8.52 -0.33
C ALA A 635 -14.15 9.15 1.07
N HIS A 636 -14.51 8.40 2.13
CA HIS A 636 -14.40 8.85 3.51
C HIS A 636 -12.94 8.90 4.01
N ILE A 637 -12.01 8.23 3.37
CA ILE A 637 -10.61 8.09 3.83
C ILE A 637 -9.75 9.21 3.24
N PRO A 638 -9.24 10.15 4.06
CA PRO A 638 -8.31 11.19 3.60
C PRO A 638 -7.05 10.58 3.00
N GLY A 639 -6.63 11.10 1.83
CA GLY A 639 -5.41 10.68 1.13
C GLY A 639 -5.65 9.76 -0.07
N LEU A 640 -6.89 9.40 -0.38
CA LEU A 640 -7.25 8.66 -1.59
C LEU A 640 -7.93 9.58 -2.60
N LYS A 641 -7.53 9.51 -3.87
CA LYS A 641 -8.35 9.98 -4.99
C LYS A 641 -9.31 8.88 -5.40
N VAL A 642 -10.55 9.24 -5.70
CA VAL A 642 -11.61 8.28 -6.03
C VAL A 642 -12.31 8.70 -7.31
N VAL A 643 -12.27 7.83 -8.33
CA VAL A 643 -12.88 8.07 -9.64
C VAL A 643 -13.83 6.94 -10.02
N PHE A 644 -14.86 7.25 -10.79
CA PHE A 644 -15.86 6.30 -11.24
C PHE A 644 -16.47 6.73 -12.61
N PRO A 645 -15.76 6.50 -13.72
CA PRO A 645 -16.24 6.88 -15.04
C PRO A 645 -17.47 6.08 -15.48
N ALA A 646 -18.30 6.69 -16.33
CA ALA A 646 -19.50 6.08 -16.90
C ALA A 646 -19.41 5.84 -18.41
N THR A 647 -18.46 6.45 -19.13
CA THR A 647 -18.33 6.35 -20.59
C THR A 647 -16.93 5.89 -21.00
N PRO A 648 -16.75 5.35 -22.22
CA PRO A 648 -15.42 5.00 -22.74
C PRO A 648 -14.46 6.18 -22.82
N TYR A 649 -14.96 7.36 -23.21
CA TYR A 649 -14.17 8.60 -23.27
C TYR A 649 -13.66 8.96 -21.87
N ASP A 650 -14.55 9.00 -20.88
CA ASP A 650 -14.17 9.35 -19.52
C ASP A 650 -13.22 8.31 -18.90
N ALA A 651 -13.49 7.01 -19.15
CA ALA A 651 -12.65 5.93 -18.66
C ALA A 651 -11.22 6.00 -19.19
N LYS A 652 -11.04 6.30 -20.49
CA LYS A 652 -9.72 6.46 -21.11
C LYS A 652 -8.97 7.65 -20.53
N GLY A 653 -9.60 8.82 -20.47
CA GLY A 653 -8.97 10.06 -20.03
C GLY A 653 -8.64 10.07 -18.53
N LEU A 654 -9.54 9.54 -17.68
CA LEU A 654 -9.29 9.43 -16.24
C LEU A 654 -8.24 8.36 -15.89
N MET A 655 -8.22 7.22 -16.60
CA MET A 655 -7.18 6.21 -16.43
C MET A 655 -5.81 6.76 -16.83
N SER A 656 -5.74 7.55 -17.90
CA SER A 656 -4.51 8.22 -18.32
C SER A 656 -4.02 9.20 -17.25
N ALA A 657 -4.91 10.03 -16.70
CA ALA A 657 -4.58 10.95 -15.62
C ALA A 657 -4.13 10.22 -14.34
N ALA A 658 -4.80 9.11 -13.99
CA ALA A 658 -4.43 8.29 -12.84
C ALA A 658 -3.06 7.63 -13.03
N LEU A 659 -2.77 7.11 -14.23
CA LEU A 659 -1.50 6.45 -14.54
C LEU A 659 -0.33 7.44 -14.72
N ASN A 660 -0.56 8.68 -15.06
CA ASN A 660 0.48 9.71 -15.09
C ASN A 660 0.69 10.37 -13.73
N GLY A 661 -0.30 10.29 -12.84
CA GLY A 661 -0.22 10.85 -11.50
C GLY A 661 0.75 10.12 -10.57
N THR A 662 1.08 10.78 -9.46
CA THR A 662 1.93 10.24 -8.39
C THR A 662 1.16 10.05 -7.07
N ASP A 663 -0.15 10.24 -7.09
CA ASP A 663 -1.04 10.07 -5.94
C ASP A 663 -1.84 8.75 -6.06
N PRO A 664 -2.28 8.16 -4.95
CA PRO A 664 -3.04 6.91 -4.98
C PRO A 664 -4.47 7.15 -5.48
N VAL A 665 -4.89 6.34 -6.44
CA VAL A 665 -6.23 6.42 -7.05
C VAL A 665 -6.97 5.11 -6.86
N VAL A 666 -8.16 5.15 -6.27
CA VAL A 666 -9.14 4.06 -6.33
C VAL A 666 -10.03 4.30 -7.55
N PHE A 667 -9.93 3.40 -8.51
CA PHE A 667 -10.58 3.49 -9.80
C PHE A 667 -11.74 2.49 -9.87
N PHE A 668 -12.96 2.98 -9.64
CA PHE A 668 -14.16 2.17 -9.70
C PHE A 668 -14.63 1.95 -11.13
N GLU A 669 -15.11 0.75 -11.44
CA GLU A 669 -15.58 0.34 -12.75
C GLU A 669 -16.91 -0.41 -12.61
N SER A 670 -17.95 -0.05 -13.35
CA SER A 670 -19.22 -0.75 -13.27
C SER A 670 -19.30 -1.91 -14.25
N GLN A 671 -19.64 -3.09 -13.76
CA GLN A 671 -19.82 -4.30 -14.58
C GLN A 671 -20.91 -4.16 -15.64
N ARG A 672 -21.87 -3.26 -15.44
CA ARG A 672 -23.00 -3.06 -16.35
C ARG A 672 -22.63 -2.33 -17.64
N ILE A 673 -21.49 -1.64 -17.65
CA ILE A 673 -21.13 -0.74 -18.77
C ILE A 673 -19.82 -1.10 -19.47
N TYR A 674 -19.14 -2.17 -19.11
CA TYR A 674 -17.89 -2.55 -19.78
C TYR A 674 -17.99 -2.66 -21.30
N ASP A 675 -19.13 -3.08 -21.80
CA ASP A 675 -19.38 -3.24 -23.26
C ASP A 675 -20.21 -2.08 -23.86
N LYS A 676 -20.39 -0.97 -23.13
CA LYS A 676 -21.03 0.23 -23.65
C LYS A 676 -20.06 1.01 -24.49
N GLY A 677 -20.53 1.43 -25.72
CA GLY A 677 -19.82 2.35 -26.58
C GLY A 677 -20.00 3.81 -26.15
N GLU A 678 -19.25 4.72 -26.79
CA GLU A 678 -19.33 6.16 -26.52
C GLU A 678 -20.58 6.74 -27.17
N GLU A 679 -21.45 7.36 -26.37
CA GLU A 679 -22.73 7.94 -26.84
C GLU A 679 -22.78 9.46 -26.62
N PHE A 680 -21.84 10.07 -25.88
CA PHE A 680 -21.95 11.46 -25.41
C PHE A 680 -20.90 12.40 -26.01
N HIS A 681 -19.67 11.95 -26.19
CA HIS A 681 -18.61 12.80 -26.73
C HIS A 681 -18.67 12.83 -28.24
N ALA A 682 -18.94 14.02 -28.85
CA ALA A 682 -19.19 14.25 -30.30
C ALA A 682 -17.99 13.84 -31.10
N GLY A 683 -17.13 13.31 -31.20
CA GLY A 683 -15.99 12.77 -31.93
C GLY A 683 -15.68 11.34 -31.58
N GLY A 684 -16.43 10.79 -30.64
CA GLY A 684 -16.14 9.49 -30.06
C GLY A 684 -14.86 9.48 -29.20
N VAL A 685 -14.30 8.30 -28.93
CA VAL A 685 -13.06 8.13 -28.17
C VAL A 685 -11.85 8.38 -29.06
N PRO A 686 -10.98 9.38 -28.81
CA PRO A 686 -9.76 9.61 -29.57
C PRO A 686 -8.83 8.39 -29.59
N GLN A 687 -8.06 8.21 -30.67
CA GLN A 687 -7.03 7.17 -30.72
C GLN A 687 -5.82 7.55 -29.87
N GLU A 688 -5.46 8.81 -29.92
CA GLU A 688 -4.35 9.41 -29.16
C GLU A 688 -4.63 9.34 -27.65
N SER A 689 -3.57 9.41 -26.87
CA SER A 689 -3.67 9.56 -25.43
C SER A 689 -4.12 10.97 -25.07
N TYR A 690 -4.99 11.09 -24.09
CA TYR A 690 -5.44 12.36 -23.51
C TYR A 690 -5.77 12.14 -22.03
N GLU A 691 -5.79 13.21 -21.27
CA GLU A 691 -6.13 13.20 -19.85
C GLU A 691 -7.41 14.00 -19.58
N ILE A 692 -8.17 13.52 -18.62
CA ILE A 692 -9.27 14.26 -18.00
C ILE A 692 -8.85 14.56 -16.57
N ALA A 693 -8.92 15.82 -16.17
CA ALA A 693 -8.61 16.23 -14.82
C ALA A 693 -9.52 15.51 -13.81
N ILE A 694 -8.91 14.83 -12.85
CA ILE A 694 -9.66 14.17 -11.77
C ILE A 694 -10.32 15.25 -10.89
N GLY A 695 -11.62 15.12 -10.69
CA GLY A 695 -12.42 16.08 -9.94
C GLY A 695 -13.39 16.89 -10.80
N GLU A 696 -13.24 16.89 -12.13
CA GLU A 696 -14.07 17.68 -13.02
C GLU A 696 -15.31 16.90 -13.51
N PRO A 697 -16.55 17.30 -13.12
CA PRO A 697 -17.78 16.73 -13.65
C PRO A 697 -18.01 17.15 -15.11
N ASP A 698 -18.92 16.44 -15.80
CA ASP A 698 -19.22 16.68 -17.21
C ASP A 698 -20.73 16.74 -17.47
N ILE A 699 -21.17 17.74 -18.28
CA ILE A 699 -22.55 17.87 -18.71
C ILE A 699 -22.78 16.93 -19.90
N LYS A 700 -23.51 15.84 -19.66
CA LYS A 700 -23.83 14.84 -20.67
C LYS A 700 -25.10 15.18 -21.47
N ARG A 701 -25.93 16.04 -20.93
CA ARG A 701 -27.14 16.56 -21.57
C ARG A 701 -27.46 17.93 -21.02
N GLU A 702 -27.66 18.91 -21.90
CA GLU A 702 -28.16 20.23 -21.53
C GLU A 702 -29.65 20.18 -21.16
N GLY A 703 -30.05 21.00 -20.19
CA GLY A 703 -31.41 21.12 -19.71
C GLY A 703 -31.64 22.43 -18.96
N LYS A 704 -32.93 22.75 -18.65
CA LYS A 704 -33.27 24.04 -18.03
C LYS A 704 -34.24 23.93 -16.85
N ASP A 705 -34.90 22.77 -16.63
CA ASP A 705 -35.99 22.66 -15.66
C ASP A 705 -35.64 21.88 -14.41
N ILE A 706 -34.68 20.93 -14.51
CA ILE A 706 -34.18 20.12 -13.42
C ILE A 706 -32.77 19.62 -13.69
N THR A 707 -31.91 19.58 -12.67
CA THR A 707 -30.57 18.98 -12.70
C THR A 707 -30.64 17.53 -12.21
N ILE A 708 -29.99 16.61 -12.91
CA ILE A 708 -29.78 15.22 -12.47
C ILE A 708 -28.27 14.96 -12.40
N LEU A 709 -27.72 14.82 -11.21
CA LEU A 709 -26.33 14.47 -10.98
C LEU A 709 -26.20 12.95 -10.85
N THR A 710 -25.30 12.34 -11.61
CA THR A 710 -25.10 10.88 -11.66
C THR A 710 -23.67 10.48 -11.35
N ILE A 711 -23.45 9.20 -10.99
CA ILE A 711 -22.16 8.57 -10.90
C ILE A 711 -22.23 7.12 -11.39
N GLY A 712 -21.26 6.70 -12.21
CA GLY A 712 -21.17 5.34 -12.74
C GLY A 712 -22.33 4.97 -13.68
N ALA A 713 -22.71 3.68 -13.68
CA ALA A 713 -23.64 3.12 -14.67
C ALA A 713 -25.05 3.74 -14.67
N VAL A 714 -25.45 4.37 -13.61
CA VAL A 714 -26.80 4.96 -13.49
C VAL A 714 -27.02 6.13 -14.46
N LEU A 715 -25.95 6.70 -15.05
CA LEU A 715 -26.02 7.72 -16.10
C LEU A 715 -27.01 7.33 -17.21
N TYR A 716 -26.97 6.09 -17.68
CA TYR A 716 -27.82 5.61 -18.78
C TYR A 716 -29.32 5.58 -18.39
N ARG A 717 -29.64 5.30 -17.13
CA ARG A 717 -31.02 5.34 -16.61
C ARG A 717 -31.50 6.77 -16.40
N ALA A 718 -30.59 7.65 -16.00
CA ALA A 718 -30.89 9.09 -15.91
C ALA A 718 -31.18 9.69 -17.30
N MET A 719 -30.46 9.26 -18.34
CA MET A 719 -30.74 9.65 -19.72
C MET A 719 -32.13 9.17 -20.20
N GLU A 720 -32.49 7.93 -19.85
CA GLU A 720 -33.84 7.40 -20.11
C GLU A 720 -34.91 8.21 -19.35
N ALA A 721 -34.68 8.50 -18.10
CA ALA A 721 -35.58 9.33 -17.29
C ALA A 721 -35.76 10.74 -17.86
N ALA A 722 -34.65 11.38 -18.27
CA ALA A 722 -34.69 12.70 -18.89
C ALA A 722 -35.50 12.73 -20.19
N LYS A 723 -35.36 11.69 -21.04
CA LYS A 723 -36.16 11.54 -22.23
C LYS A 723 -37.66 11.41 -21.92
N LEU A 724 -38.01 10.57 -20.94
CA LEU A 724 -39.39 10.38 -20.54
C LEU A 724 -39.99 11.65 -19.91
N LEU A 725 -39.19 12.41 -19.10
CA LEU A 725 -39.61 13.68 -18.53
C LEU A 725 -39.96 14.70 -19.60
N GLU A 726 -39.14 14.80 -20.65
CA GLU A 726 -39.37 15.71 -21.75
C GLU A 726 -40.57 15.29 -22.60
N GLU A 727 -40.65 14.00 -23.03
CA GLU A 727 -41.71 13.50 -23.88
C GLU A 727 -43.09 13.51 -23.26
N LYS A 728 -43.19 13.19 -21.96
CA LYS A 728 -44.50 13.04 -21.26
C LYS A 728 -44.91 14.27 -20.45
N TYR A 729 -43.94 15.01 -19.93
CA TYR A 729 -44.26 16.11 -18.99
C TYR A 729 -43.69 17.46 -19.43
N GLY A 730 -42.93 17.50 -20.57
CA GLY A 730 -42.36 18.75 -21.09
C GLY A 730 -41.23 19.32 -20.22
N LEU A 731 -40.65 18.53 -19.32
CA LEU A 731 -39.55 18.94 -18.44
C LEU A 731 -38.18 18.57 -19.05
N SER A 732 -37.34 19.58 -19.28
CA SER A 732 -36.01 19.43 -19.81
C SER A 732 -34.99 19.23 -18.67
N ALA A 733 -34.44 18.03 -18.55
CA ALA A 733 -33.44 17.71 -17.53
C ALA A 733 -32.02 17.93 -18.05
N GLU A 734 -31.21 18.65 -17.25
CA GLU A 734 -29.76 18.71 -17.41
C GLU A 734 -29.11 17.55 -16.66
N ILE A 735 -28.26 16.77 -17.37
CA ILE A 735 -27.59 15.61 -16.75
C ILE A 735 -26.11 15.91 -16.64
N ILE A 736 -25.60 15.80 -15.42
CA ILE A 736 -24.19 15.93 -15.08
C ILE A 736 -23.70 14.57 -14.59
N ASP A 737 -22.60 14.06 -15.18
CA ASP A 737 -21.87 12.92 -14.68
C ASP A 737 -20.73 13.39 -13.80
N ALA A 738 -20.70 12.94 -12.54
CA ALA A 738 -19.69 13.31 -11.58
C ALA A 738 -18.27 12.82 -11.99
N ARG A 739 -18.15 11.66 -12.61
CA ARG A 739 -16.88 11.02 -13.04
C ARG A 739 -15.87 10.76 -11.93
N SER A 740 -15.82 11.64 -10.93
CA SER A 740 -14.93 11.59 -9.75
C SER A 740 -15.71 11.88 -8.48
N VAL A 741 -15.18 11.39 -7.37
CA VAL A 741 -15.76 11.60 -6.03
C VAL A 741 -14.80 12.41 -5.15
N VAL A 742 -13.50 12.11 -5.23
CA VAL A 742 -12.46 12.81 -4.48
C VAL A 742 -11.25 13.03 -5.42
N PRO A 743 -10.86 14.30 -5.65
CA PRO A 743 -11.61 15.53 -5.36
C PRO A 743 -12.87 15.67 -6.21
N PHE A 744 -13.70 16.67 -5.92
CA PHE A 744 -14.88 17.01 -6.72
C PHE A 744 -15.07 18.52 -6.82
N ASN A 745 -15.16 19.04 -8.06
CA ASN A 745 -15.43 20.43 -8.34
C ASN A 745 -16.95 20.67 -8.45
N TYR A 746 -17.53 21.41 -7.51
CA TYR A 746 -18.95 21.72 -7.48
C TYR A 746 -19.39 22.83 -8.44
N GLU A 747 -18.50 23.60 -9.04
CA GLU A 747 -18.85 24.81 -9.84
C GLU A 747 -19.92 24.55 -10.90
N LYS A 748 -19.72 23.55 -11.76
CA LYS A 748 -20.72 23.19 -12.79
C LYS A 748 -22.07 22.75 -12.24
N VAL A 749 -22.07 22.08 -11.10
CA VAL A 749 -23.31 21.63 -10.43
C VAL A 749 -24.04 22.83 -9.82
N VAL A 750 -23.33 23.74 -9.20
CA VAL A 750 -23.87 24.99 -8.65
C VAL A 750 -24.47 25.85 -9.77
N GLU A 751 -23.75 26.03 -10.89
CA GLU A 751 -24.27 26.76 -12.05
C GLU A 751 -25.55 26.13 -12.62
N SER A 752 -25.59 24.79 -12.72
CA SER A 752 -26.77 24.06 -13.14
C SER A 752 -27.94 24.24 -12.17
N VAL A 753 -27.72 24.14 -10.88
CA VAL A 753 -28.76 24.34 -9.85
C VAL A 753 -29.29 25.77 -9.86
N LYS A 754 -28.42 26.78 -10.00
CA LYS A 754 -28.84 28.18 -10.17
C LYS A 754 -29.75 28.39 -11.37
N LYS A 755 -29.51 27.64 -12.44
CA LYS A 755 -30.34 27.69 -13.66
C LYS A 755 -31.68 26.99 -13.47
N THR A 756 -31.67 25.82 -12.80
CA THR A 756 -32.85 24.92 -12.77
C THR A 756 -33.66 25.00 -11.49
N GLY A 757 -33.11 25.50 -10.37
CA GLY A 757 -33.72 25.53 -9.04
C GLY A 757 -33.91 24.14 -8.40
N ARG A 758 -33.56 23.04 -9.05
CA ARG A 758 -33.96 21.67 -8.67
C ARG A 758 -32.89 20.65 -8.98
N ILE A 759 -32.67 19.74 -8.04
CA ILE A 759 -31.67 18.68 -8.27
C ILE A 759 -32.09 17.32 -7.70
N VAL A 760 -31.82 16.27 -8.51
CA VAL A 760 -31.84 14.85 -8.09
C VAL A 760 -30.44 14.28 -8.24
N LEU A 761 -29.97 13.59 -7.21
CA LEU A 761 -28.69 12.88 -7.23
C LEU A 761 -28.95 11.38 -7.30
N VAL A 762 -28.37 10.70 -8.28
CA VAL A 762 -28.66 9.28 -8.56
C VAL A 762 -27.39 8.46 -8.55
N GLY A 763 -27.40 7.36 -7.78
CA GLY A 763 -26.29 6.41 -7.68
C GLY A 763 -26.77 4.97 -7.52
N ASP A 764 -25.90 3.99 -7.83
CA ASP A 764 -26.21 2.58 -7.65
C ASP A 764 -25.95 2.08 -6.22
N ALA A 765 -25.19 2.82 -5.41
CA ALA A 765 -24.97 2.53 -3.99
C ALA A 765 -26.29 2.57 -3.18
N CYS A 766 -26.33 1.89 -2.05
CA CYS A 766 -27.45 2.07 -1.12
C CYS A 766 -27.56 3.55 -0.71
N GLU A 767 -28.78 4.03 -0.50
CA GLU A 767 -29.03 5.46 -0.25
C GLU A 767 -28.32 5.96 1.01
N ARG A 768 -28.21 5.11 2.05
CA ARG A 768 -27.64 5.46 3.35
C ARG A 768 -26.13 5.69 3.22
N ASN A 769 -25.65 6.86 3.68
CA ASN A 769 -24.24 7.22 3.71
C ASN A 769 -23.52 7.04 2.37
N SER A 770 -24.26 7.14 1.25
CA SER A 770 -23.63 7.12 -0.07
C SER A 770 -22.94 8.45 -0.38
N VAL A 771 -22.02 8.45 -1.35
CA VAL A 771 -21.39 9.68 -1.85
C VAL A 771 -22.41 10.69 -2.35
N MET A 772 -23.54 10.23 -2.92
CA MET A 772 -24.63 11.10 -3.36
C MET A 772 -25.33 11.80 -2.19
N ARG A 773 -25.33 11.19 -1.00
CA ARG A 773 -25.89 11.80 0.21
C ARG A 773 -24.99 12.91 0.75
N ASP A 774 -23.68 12.72 0.71
CA ASP A 774 -22.70 13.73 1.05
C ASP A 774 -22.74 14.91 0.06
N MET A 775 -22.74 14.64 -1.24
CA MET A 775 -22.86 15.66 -2.29
C MET A 775 -24.17 16.45 -2.16
N ALA A 776 -25.29 15.79 -1.82
CA ALA A 776 -26.56 16.46 -1.62
C ALA A 776 -26.54 17.44 -0.43
N SER A 777 -25.81 17.09 0.64
CA SER A 777 -25.61 17.99 1.78
C SER A 777 -24.81 19.23 1.38
N ASN A 778 -23.69 19.03 0.69
CA ASN A 778 -22.85 20.12 0.21
C ASN A 778 -23.60 21.05 -0.77
N ILE A 779 -24.39 20.47 -1.67
CA ILE A 779 -25.19 21.25 -2.63
C ILE A 779 -26.29 22.04 -1.89
N ALA A 780 -26.91 21.47 -0.84
CA ALA A 780 -27.87 22.19 -0.05
C ALA A 780 -27.27 23.41 0.65
N GLU A 781 -26.03 23.36 1.10
CA GLU A 781 -25.30 24.50 1.66
C GLU A 781 -24.90 25.52 0.60
N LEU A 782 -24.33 25.05 -0.53
CA LEU A 782 -23.80 25.91 -1.59
C LEU A 782 -24.87 26.62 -2.41
N CYS A 783 -26.09 26.04 -2.49
CA CYS A 783 -27.19 26.55 -3.31
C CYS A 783 -28.48 26.80 -2.53
N PHE A 784 -28.41 27.01 -1.23
CA PHE A 784 -29.61 27.15 -0.36
C PHE A 784 -30.64 28.15 -0.88
N ASP A 785 -30.17 29.32 -1.33
CA ASP A 785 -31.03 30.40 -1.82
C ASP A 785 -31.51 30.19 -3.28
N ASP A 786 -30.94 29.22 -4.01
CA ASP A 786 -31.23 28.92 -5.40
C ASP A 786 -32.16 27.68 -5.55
N LEU A 787 -32.49 26.99 -4.45
CA LEU A 787 -33.23 25.73 -4.47
C LEU A 787 -34.75 25.94 -4.26
N ASP A 788 -35.55 25.52 -5.25
CA ASP A 788 -37.04 25.45 -5.13
C ASP A 788 -37.52 24.25 -4.30
N ALA A 789 -36.67 23.21 -4.17
CA ALA A 789 -36.94 21.99 -3.42
C ALA A 789 -35.65 21.44 -2.80
N PRO A 790 -35.72 20.64 -1.73
CA PRO A 790 -34.51 20.02 -1.18
C PRO A 790 -33.85 19.06 -2.19
N PRO A 791 -32.50 18.96 -2.20
CA PRO A 791 -31.82 17.97 -3.01
C PRO A 791 -32.30 16.53 -2.69
N VAL A 792 -32.72 15.79 -3.71
CA VAL A 792 -33.26 14.43 -3.57
C VAL A 792 -32.25 13.40 -3.99
N VAL A 793 -31.99 12.41 -3.13
CA VAL A 793 -31.11 11.29 -3.45
C VAL A 793 -31.92 10.04 -3.77
N VAL A 794 -31.62 9.43 -4.90
CA VAL A 794 -32.16 8.17 -5.38
C VAL A 794 -31.02 7.14 -5.49
N GLY A 795 -30.97 6.21 -4.56
CA GLY A 795 -30.02 5.12 -4.51
C GLY A 795 -30.70 3.74 -4.56
N SER A 796 -29.94 2.69 -4.51
CA SER A 796 -30.50 1.36 -4.25
C SER A 796 -31.06 1.29 -2.82
N ARG A 797 -31.88 0.28 -2.56
CA ARG A 797 -32.44 0.10 -1.23
C ARG A 797 -31.35 -0.20 -0.19
N ASN A 798 -31.58 0.15 1.08
CA ASN A 798 -30.67 -0.18 2.18
C ASN A 798 -30.80 -1.66 2.60
N TRP A 799 -30.81 -2.55 1.62
CA TRP A 799 -30.91 -4.01 1.77
C TRP A 799 -29.65 -4.65 1.21
N ILE A 800 -29.50 -5.94 1.47
CA ILE A 800 -28.51 -6.76 0.73
C ILE A 800 -28.90 -6.79 -0.75
N THR A 801 -27.90 -6.77 -1.62
CA THR A 801 -28.13 -6.91 -3.06
C THR A 801 -28.73 -8.30 -3.36
N PRO A 802 -29.89 -8.37 -4.01
CA PRO A 802 -30.54 -9.64 -4.30
C PRO A 802 -29.88 -10.40 -5.47
N ALA A 803 -30.38 -11.59 -5.76
CA ALA A 803 -30.05 -12.32 -6.99
C ALA A 803 -30.44 -11.51 -8.24
N PHE A 804 -29.77 -11.82 -9.36
CA PHE A 804 -29.88 -11.07 -10.63
C PHE A 804 -31.33 -10.83 -11.08
N GLU A 805 -32.21 -11.83 -10.91
CA GLU A 805 -33.62 -11.77 -11.35
C GLU A 805 -34.39 -10.65 -10.62
N LEU A 806 -33.94 -10.24 -9.45
CA LEU A 806 -34.56 -9.19 -8.63
C LEU A 806 -33.87 -7.84 -8.70
N GLU A 807 -32.71 -7.75 -9.34
CA GLU A 807 -31.88 -6.51 -9.41
C GLU A 807 -32.65 -5.31 -10.00
N LYS A 808 -33.54 -5.57 -10.97
CA LYS A 808 -34.36 -4.50 -11.57
C LYS A 808 -35.24 -3.76 -10.55
N SER A 809 -35.68 -4.46 -9.53
CA SER A 809 -36.48 -3.87 -8.42
C SER A 809 -35.62 -3.30 -7.29
N PHE A 810 -34.32 -3.57 -7.32
CA PHE A 810 -33.38 -3.14 -6.30
C PHE A 810 -32.62 -1.87 -6.68
N PHE A 811 -32.02 -1.82 -7.87
CA PHE A 811 -31.30 -0.66 -8.34
C PHE A 811 -32.23 0.41 -8.96
N PRO A 812 -31.88 1.71 -8.86
CA PRO A 812 -32.68 2.79 -9.46
C PRO A 812 -32.98 2.52 -10.93
N GLN A 813 -34.20 2.73 -11.35
CA GLN A 813 -34.67 2.69 -12.74
C GLN A 813 -35.09 4.08 -13.17
N ALA A 814 -35.34 4.29 -14.48
CA ALA A 814 -35.86 5.56 -14.97
C ALA A 814 -37.20 5.95 -14.30
N SER A 815 -38.11 4.95 -14.09
CA SER A 815 -39.37 5.17 -13.36
C SER A 815 -39.10 5.62 -11.91
N THR A 816 -38.14 5.01 -11.21
CA THR A 816 -37.80 5.39 -9.82
C THR A 816 -37.33 6.83 -9.71
N ILE A 817 -36.54 7.31 -10.69
CA ILE A 817 -36.07 8.69 -10.76
C ILE A 817 -37.27 9.63 -10.96
N ILE A 818 -38.19 9.29 -11.85
CA ILE A 818 -39.39 10.09 -12.14
C ILE A 818 -40.34 10.13 -10.93
N ASP A 819 -40.53 9.01 -10.22
CA ASP A 819 -41.31 8.93 -9.00
C ASP A 819 -40.75 9.88 -7.91
N ALA A 820 -39.44 9.87 -7.72
CA ALA A 820 -38.78 10.76 -6.78
C ALA A 820 -38.92 12.23 -7.14
N ILE A 821 -38.84 12.58 -8.42
CA ILE A 821 -39.09 13.93 -8.93
C ILE A 821 -40.55 14.34 -8.64
N HIS A 822 -41.48 13.46 -8.99
CA HIS A 822 -42.91 13.71 -8.78
C HIS A 822 -43.27 13.95 -7.29
N GLU A 823 -42.81 13.13 -6.42
CA GLU A 823 -43.19 13.19 -4.99
C GLU A 823 -42.42 14.23 -4.17
N LYS A 824 -41.20 14.64 -4.62
CA LYS A 824 -40.30 15.49 -3.80
C LYS A 824 -39.98 16.84 -4.40
N ILE A 825 -40.05 17.00 -5.70
CA ILE A 825 -39.52 18.18 -6.39
C ILE A 825 -40.67 18.94 -7.08
N VAL A 826 -41.32 18.32 -8.08
CA VAL A 826 -42.40 18.93 -8.83
C VAL A 826 -43.45 17.89 -9.19
N PRO A 827 -44.74 18.13 -8.82
CA PRO A 827 -45.80 17.22 -9.20
C PRO A 827 -45.95 17.09 -10.71
N LEU A 828 -45.94 15.87 -11.21
CA LEU A 828 -46.05 15.55 -12.63
C LEU A 828 -47.52 15.24 -12.98
N PRO A 829 -48.20 15.98 -13.90
CA PRO A 829 -49.61 15.77 -14.19
C PRO A 829 -49.90 14.33 -14.67
N GLY A 830 -50.85 13.67 -13.98
CA GLY A 830 -51.26 12.31 -14.34
C GLY A 830 -50.26 11.19 -14.04
N HIS A 831 -49.13 11.50 -13.40
CA HIS A 831 -48.16 10.48 -12.98
C HIS A 831 -48.70 9.73 -11.74
N VAL A 832 -48.51 8.42 -11.75
CA VAL A 832 -48.80 7.52 -10.61
C VAL A 832 -47.48 6.87 -10.24
N ALA A 833 -46.95 7.18 -9.08
CA ALA A 833 -45.69 6.66 -8.59
C ALA A 833 -45.81 5.17 -8.22
N GLU A 834 -44.85 4.36 -8.71
CA GLU A 834 -44.70 2.95 -8.32
C GLU A 834 -43.90 2.82 -7.04
N ALA A 835 -42.90 3.70 -6.83
CA ALA A 835 -42.05 3.71 -5.66
C ALA A 835 -42.34 4.96 -4.81
N SER A 836 -42.56 4.78 -3.48
CA SER A 836 -42.83 5.91 -2.58
C SER A 836 -41.53 6.55 -2.08
N PHE A 837 -41.48 7.88 -2.20
CA PHE A 837 -40.44 8.75 -1.67
C PHE A 837 -40.93 9.74 -0.63
N THR A 838 -42.16 9.56 -0.14
CA THR A 838 -42.75 10.44 0.85
C THR A 838 -41.95 10.54 2.15
N ASN A 839 -42.08 11.65 2.89
CA ASN A 839 -41.41 11.81 4.18
C ASN A 839 -41.86 10.75 5.20
N ILE A 840 -43.13 10.31 5.13
CA ILE A 840 -43.69 9.27 5.99
C ILE A 840 -42.96 7.95 5.73
N GLU A 841 -42.86 7.55 4.47
CA GLU A 841 -42.14 6.33 4.07
C GLU A 841 -40.68 6.38 4.50
N LYS A 842 -40.00 7.51 4.28
CA LYS A 842 -38.61 7.70 4.70
C LYS A 842 -38.42 7.52 6.20
N MET A 843 -39.35 8.11 7.02
CA MET A 843 -39.30 7.94 8.47
C MET A 843 -39.53 6.49 8.89
N GLU A 844 -40.50 5.81 8.28
CA GLU A 844 -40.78 4.40 8.60
C GLU A 844 -39.65 3.46 8.24
N ARG A 845 -39.02 3.64 7.08
CA ARG A 845 -37.81 2.87 6.69
C ARG A 845 -36.66 3.14 7.64
N SER A 846 -36.44 4.40 8.03
CA SER A 846 -35.36 4.75 8.96
C SER A 846 -35.55 4.11 10.33
N LYS A 847 -36.78 4.05 10.86
CA LYS A 847 -37.08 3.33 12.10
C LYS A 847 -36.78 1.83 12.02
N LYS A 848 -36.99 1.23 10.88
CA LYS A 848 -36.71 -0.19 10.63
C LYS A 848 -35.25 -0.46 10.25
N GLY A 849 -34.46 0.55 10.03
CA GLY A 849 -33.07 0.43 9.58
C GLY A 849 -32.89 -0.01 8.11
N VAL A 850 -33.91 0.14 7.28
CA VAL A 850 -33.96 -0.28 5.87
C VAL A 850 -34.29 0.88 4.95
#